data_d49289d11e012ec8e98d96dfecdf5b44
#
_entry.id   d49289d11e012ec8e98d96dfecdf5b44
#
_cell.length_a   1.000
_cell.length_b   1.000
_cell.length_c   1.000
_cell.angle_alpha   90.00
_cell.angle_beta   90.00
_cell.angle_gamma   90.00
#
_symmetry.space_group_name_H-M   'P 1'
#
loop_
_entity.id
_entity.type
_entity.pdbx_description
1 polymer ?
#
loop_
_entity_poly.entity_id
_entity_poly.type
_entity_poly.pdbx_seq_one_letter_code
_entity_poly.pdbx_strand_id
1 'polypeptide(L)'
;METKKKDKRVLINVLNIFFSILAIVVFMLYTRVEFLHMKELGLEYEKIYNINLKEKIYIMSITFVITFIYILCVNLFLKKDFKKLFKQENKEMPKINLFTPALLIGVLNSIVANFVFRGKILNLLHTAKFGKTVGILGLDYSFSLLISPIIQLLLFYITVFVILTIGYAFIYYILVVNFKLDGIDNNDFIKGNFVKLFRRLGIFLAYLTLIIYVLRTFDIYSGDMLKKQQPDNTYLTGAGLGDVTIKLWGRVILIFYFLITIIRLNKDIKKQEGIKVVKKVISIPVLLLSLQVILLLFNNVIIRQNRLEKENKFIEKNIKATEEAFNIKLDTKVISEAQELVKKDIIEAQEVIETVPIISKNIAKQNLESFKKKDSPYKYMNTSVINTEEGTKYFTSREINDTKKRTIEDKTYVFNHGIFGALTDSAHVDEDGFILFDEKMNNDKFTLGNKVIKQPRIYYGLNTNKTTVVGKDILEYDYEITSKETKEKEIFTNKYDGKSGLKLGKFDAFLLSLTKLDFNIFNEGQNKDNKVLFNREIIKRVKTVIPDITYDDKPYIVPNEKGGLTWVIDGYTWTSYYPYSQRIQIRDENGNLRRINYLKNSIKVLVDAYDGTVQFYILDETDPFAKQIQNKYPNIFKTEKDMPNIIKENLLYPRKLYDVQARIVENYHKIGADTLYRSEDIWEISSVKNENNKIIDTRYLNIKLENEEKPKLSLLTMYTPFSKQNINGYLIGSIVNGKNKLTLYKFDQNESLLSLNLMRDKIHEDEKAKIELDKISRMGTEVVRDTMLVPISTSILYVEPVYQIHLNENSVPVLKMVIVANGSKVGIGSSLKDAVSNLFSDTAININIYDPNDMNFLLEKIINGNKNLKESLNSKNWKYIGKDVDKLTKLIDELEKAKAKDDMRKNRENIDKIQSNRENENHELKVKKEKENTINSIFDRIFKPEDSNARK
;
A
#
# COMPACT_ATOMS: atom_id res chain seq x y z
N MET A 1 38.89 35.14 -46.18
CA MET A 1 38.83 33.94 -45.28
C MET A 1 38.74 34.32 -43.79
N GLU A 2 39.33 35.45 -43.36
CA GLU A 2 39.27 35.90 -41.93
C GLU A 2 37.89 36.35 -41.47
N THR A 3 37.13 37.09 -42.33
CA THR A 3 35.78 37.50 -42.01
C THR A 3 34.84 36.35 -41.70
N LYS A 4 34.81 35.26 -42.52
CA LYS A 4 34.02 34.05 -42.25
C LYS A 4 34.42 33.32 -40.99
N LYS A 5 35.67 33.39 -40.51
CA LYS A 5 36.13 32.79 -39.26
C LYS A 5 35.75 33.60 -38.02
N LYS A 6 35.60 34.92 -38.17
CA LYS A 6 35.17 35.80 -37.08
C LYS A 6 33.68 35.62 -36.82
N ASP A 7 32.89 35.47 -37.89
CA ASP A 7 31.44 35.23 -37.80
C ASP A 7 31.08 33.91 -37.11
N LYS A 8 31.77 32.81 -37.41
CA LYS A 8 31.53 31.49 -36.74
C LYS A 8 31.80 31.52 -35.24
N ARG A 9 32.76 32.31 -34.75
CA ARG A 9 33.06 32.42 -33.31
C ARG A 9 32.04 33.24 -32.56
N VAL A 10 31.62 34.34 -33.15
CA VAL A 10 30.55 35.17 -32.62
C VAL A 10 29.27 34.34 -32.49
N LEU A 11 28.95 33.56 -33.53
CA LEU A 11 27.82 32.68 -33.52
C LEU A 11 27.85 31.63 -32.36
N ILE A 12 28.98 30.95 -32.13
CA ILE A 12 29.12 29.97 -31.02
C ILE A 12 28.95 30.63 -29.65
N ASN A 13 29.50 31.84 -29.48
CA ASN A 13 29.31 32.58 -28.23
C ASN A 13 27.89 33.03 -28.01
N VAL A 14 27.23 33.53 -29.05
CA VAL A 14 25.80 33.91 -29.02
C VAL A 14 24.96 32.69 -28.72
N LEU A 15 25.22 31.52 -29.33
CA LEU A 15 24.51 30.27 -29.05
C LEU A 15 24.70 29.82 -27.60
N ASN A 16 25.93 29.89 -27.07
CA ASN A 16 26.16 29.48 -25.66
C ASN A 16 25.41 30.41 -24.69
N ILE A 17 25.37 31.69 -24.93
CA ILE A 17 24.63 32.67 -24.13
C ILE A 17 23.13 32.42 -24.28
N PHE A 18 22.66 32.24 -25.52
CA PHE A 18 21.25 31.94 -25.81
C PHE A 18 20.76 30.69 -25.09
N PHE A 19 21.48 29.56 -25.19
CA PHE A 19 21.11 28.32 -24.49
C PHE A 19 21.18 28.47 -22.97
N SER A 20 22.11 29.29 -22.44
CA SER A 20 22.17 29.58 -21.01
C SER A 20 20.92 30.33 -20.54
N ILE A 21 20.53 31.39 -21.28
CA ILE A 21 19.32 32.18 -21.00
C ILE A 21 18.07 31.28 -21.13
N LEU A 22 17.98 30.50 -22.21
CA LEU A 22 16.86 29.61 -22.47
C LEU A 22 16.69 28.61 -21.31
N ALA A 23 17.79 27.99 -20.84
CA ALA A 23 17.75 27.05 -19.73
C ALA A 23 17.25 27.70 -18.43
N ILE A 24 17.67 28.93 -18.14
CA ILE A 24 17.19 29.71 -16.98
C ILE A 24 15.70 30.02 -17.11
N VAL A 25 15.25 30.48 -18.29
CA VAL A 25 13.83 30.79 -18.54
C VAL A 25 12.96 29.53 -18.37
N VAL A 26 13.34 28.42 -18.97
CA VAL A 26 12.61 27.16 -18.84
C VAL A 26 12.54 26.73 -17.37
N PHE A 27 13.64 26.87 -16.63
CA PHE A 27 13.65 26.57 -15.21
C PHE A 27 12.75 27.53 -14.40
N MET A 28 12.71 28.81 -14.72
CA MET A 28 11.77 29.76 -14.09
C MET A 28 10.32 29.41 -14.37
N LEU A 29 9.97 29.03 -15.60
CA LEU A 29 8.63 28.58 -15.95
C LEU A 29 8.25 27.30 -15.17
N TYR A 30 9.17 26.34 -15.06
CA TYR A 30 8.99 25.14 -14.26
C TYR A 30 8.71 25.47 -12.79
N THR A 31 9.49 26.36 -12.16
CA THR A 31 9.28 26.78 -10.77
C THR A 31 7.95 27.53 -10.59
N ARG A 32 7.51 28.30 -11.61
CA ARG A 32 6.19 28.94 -11.58
C ARG A 32 5.05 27.92 -11.56
N VAL A 33 5.14 26.87 -12.36
CA VAL A 33 4.15 25.77 -12.35
C VAL A 33 4.11 25.09 -10.98
N GLU A 34 5.28 24.80 -10.39
CA GLU A 34 5.31 24.20 -9.02
C GLU A 34 4.68 25.13 -7.97
N PHE A 35 4.87 26.43 -8.09
CA PHE A 35 4.21 27.41 -7.22
C PHE A 35 2.69 27.35 -7.36
N LEU A 36 2.17 27.27 -8.59
CA LEU A 36 0.74 27.14 -8.83
C LEU A 36 0.18 25.85 -8.22
N HIS A 37 0.92 24.73 -8.32
CA HIS A 37 0.55 23.47 -7.69
C HIS A 37 0.45 23.58 -6.16
N MET A 38 1.40 24.27 -5.51
CA MET A 38 1.35 24.49 -4.06
C MET A 38 0.26 25.46 -3.63
N LYS A 39 0.04 26.50 -4.40
CA LYS A 39 -0.97 27.52 -4.13
C LYS A 39 -2.40 26.96 -4.21
N GLU A 40 -2.63 26.01 -5.12
CA GLU A 40 -3.93 25.30 -5.22
C GLU A 40 -4.26 24.48 -3.98
N LEU A 41 -3.24 23.93 -3.31
CA LEU A 41 -3.39 23.14 -2.10
C LEU A 41 -3.83 23.95 -0.88
N GLY A 42 -3.47 25.25 -0.82
CA GLY A 42 -3.84 26.16 0.25
C GLY A 42 -2.70 27.13 0.63
N LEU A 43 -3.06 28.26 1.24
CA LEU A 43 -2.11 29.31 1.63
C LEU A 43 -1.02 28.84 2.62
N GLU A 44 -1.34 27.87 3.47
CA GLU A 44 -0.39 27.30 4.44
C GLU A 44 0.77 26.56 3.75
N TYR A 45 0.56 26.00 2.56
CA TYR A 45 1.57 25.26 1.80
C TYR A 45 2.48 26.16 0.97
N GLU A 46 2.14 27.44 0.77
CA GLU A 46 3.06 28.42 0.20
C GLU A 46 4.35 28.55 1.04
N LYS A 47 4.27 28.35 2.36
CA LYS A 47 5.45 28.34 3.23
C LYS A 47 6.40 27.17 2.89
N ILE A 48 5.86 26.00 2.60
CA ILE A 48 6.65 24.83 2.14
C ILE A 48 7.33 25.14 0.83
N TYR A 49 6.58 25.72 -0.12
CA TYR A 49 7.15 26.13 -1.40
C TYR A 49 8.33 27.09 -1.20
N ASN A 50 8.17 28.11 -0.34
CA ASN A 50 9.21 29.09 -0.07
C ASN A 50 10.47 28.46 0.57
N ILE A 51 10.32 27.49 1.48
CA ILE A 51 11.44 26.72 2.05
C ILE A 51 12.17 25.96 0.94
N ASN A 52 11.43 25.24 0.10
CA ASN A 52 11.98 24.48 -1.01
C ASN A 52 12.58 25.39 -2.10
N LEU A 53 12.00 26.56 -2.36
CA LEU A 53 12.53 27.54 -3.30
C LEU A 53 13.86 28.11 -2.83
N LYS A 54 13.98 28.46 -1.53
CA LYS A 54 15.24 28.90 -0.95
C LYS A 54 16.33 27.82 -1.12
N GLU A 55 16.01 26.57 -0.82
CA GLU A 55 16.95 25.44 -1.03
C GLU A 55 17.42 25.39 -2.51
N LYS A 56 16.48 25.46 -3.46
CA LYS A 56 16.80 25.47 -4.91
C LYS A 56 17.74 26.59 -5.28
N ILE A 57 17.44 27.82 -4.84
CA ILE A 57 18.28 29.00 -5.12
C ILE A 57 19.69 28.80 -4.53
N TYR A 58 19.80 28.33 -3.29
CA TYR A 58 21.12 28.07 -2.67
C TYR A 58 21.91 27.00 -3.42
N ILE A 59 21.28 25.85 -3.73
CA ILE A 59 21.94 24.77 -4.48
C ILE A 59 22.41 25.29 -5.83
N MET A 60 21.54 25.98 -6.59
CA MET A 60 21.90 26.46 -7.92
C MET A 60 22.99 27.53 -7.87
N SER A 61 22.89 28.50 -6.96
CA SER A 61 23.87 29.59 -6.86
C SER A 61 25.26 29.06 -6.48
N ILE A 62 25.31 28.24 -5.44
CA ILE A 62 26.58 27.63 -4.98
C ILE A 62 27.20 26.76 -6.07
N THR A 63 26.40 25.86 -6.65
CA THR A 63 26.88 24.95 -7.70
C THR A 63 27.30 25.70 -8.95
N PHE A 64 26.55 26.73 -9.36
CA PHE A 64 26.90 27.58 -10.48
C PHE A 64 28.27 28.25 -10.26
N VAL A 65 28.46 28.95 -9.14
CA VAL A 65 29.70 29.67 -8.82
C VAL A 65 30.89 28.68 -8.80
N ILE A 66 30.77 27.58 -8.09
CA ILE A 66 31.84 26.57 -8.00
C ILE A 66 32.15 25.99 -9.39
N THR A 67 31.13 25.60 -10.15
CA THR A 67 31.29 25.01 -11.50
C THR A 67 31.89 25.99 -12.48
N PHE A 68 31.39 27.25 -12.48
CA PHE A 68 31.89 28.31 -13.35
C PHE A 68 33.36 28.58 -13.11
N ILE A 69 33.77 28.80 -11.84
CA ILE A 69 35.18 29.01 -11.46
C ILE A 69 36.03 27.78 -11.83
N TYR A 70 35.54 26.59 -11.54
CA TYR A 70 36.27 25.36 -11.83
C TYR A 70 36.51 25.15 -13.33
N ILE A 71 35.51 25.30 -14.18
CA ILE A 71 35.62 25.17 -15.64
C ILE A 71 36.46 26.32 -16.22
N LEU A 72 36.33 27.54 -15.67
CA LEU A 72 37.17 28.67 -16.05
C LEU A 72 38.66 28.35 -15.76
N CYS A 73 38.95 27.77 -14.58
CA CYS A 73 40.34 27.34 -14.26
C CYS A 73 40.84 26.26 -15.21
N VAL A 74 40.00 25.26 -15.57
CA VAL A 74 40.32 24.24 -16.55
C VAL A 74 40.60 24.86 -17.92
N ASN A 75 39.78 25.78 -18.39
CA ASN A 75 39.94 26.47 -19.66
C ASN A 75 41.18 27.39 -19.68
N LEU A 76 41.48 28.08 -18.58
CA LEU A 76 42.72 28.85 -18.41
C LEU A 76 43.97 27.92 -18.46
N PHE A 77 43.90 26.75 -17.85
CA PHE A 77 45.00 25.78 -17.90
C PHE A 77 45.19 25.26 -19.34
N LEU A 78 44.11 24.88 -20.04
CA LEU A 78 44.16 24.48 -21.44
C LEU A 78 44.70 25.59 -22.32
N LYS A 79 44.28 26.83 -22.13
CA LYS A 79 44.79 27.98 -22.88
C LYS A 79 46.34 28.17 -22.67
N LYS A 80 46.80 27.99 -21.42
CA LYS A 80 48.23 28.08 -21.11
C LYS A 80 49.06 26.98 -21.80
N ASP A 81 48.47 25.79 -21.89
CA ASP A 81 49.09 24.63 -22.52
C ASP A 81 49.09 24.82 -24.06
N PHE A 82 47.99 25.23 -24.66
CA PHE A 82 47.95 25.54 -26.09
C PHE A 82 48.96 26.66 -26.46
N LYS A 83 49.06 27.72 -25.65
CA LYS A 83 50.03 28.79 -25.91
C LYS A 83 51.48 28.26 -26.00
N LYS A 84 51.82 27.24 -25.23
CA LYS A 84 53.14 26.61 -25.31
C LYS A 84 53.30 25.74 -26.55
N LEU A 85 52.32 24.90 -26.87
CA LEU A 85 52.30 24.05 -28.05
C LEU A 85 52.41 24.84 -29.34
N PHE A 86 51.56 25.86 -29.51
CA PHE A 86 51.59 26.69 -30.69
C PHE A 86 52.91 27.52 -30.88
N LYS A 87 53.54 27.90 -29.73
CA LYS A 87 54.85 28.51 -29.77
C LYS A 87 55.96 27.53 -30.20
N GLN A 88 55.87 26.27 -29.80
CA GLN A 88 56.82 25.25 -30.21
C GLN A 88 56.72 24.91 -31.71
N GLU A 89 55.52 24.95 -32.27
CA GLU A 89 55.21 24.69 -33.68
C GLU A 89 55.29 25.93 -34.56
N ASN A 90 55.73 27.09 -34.05
CA ASN A 90 55.80 28.35 -34.76
C ASN A 90 54.47 28.73 -35.47
N LYS A 91 53.32 28.33 -34.91
CA LYS A 91 52.00 28.62 -35.40
C LYS A 91 51.29 29.68 -34.52
N GLU A 92 50.42 30.49 -35.14
CA GLU A 92 49.60 31.42 -34.37
C GLU A 92 48.53 30.72 -33.56
N MET A 93 48.44 31.09 -32.28
CA MET A 93 47.48 30.51 -31.37
C MET A 93 46.04 30.99 -31.69
N PRO A 94 45.03 30.11 -31.83
CA PRO A 94 43.69 30.53 -32.02
C PRO A 94 43.13 31.28 -30.78
N LYS A 95 42.34 32.28 -30.95
CA LYS A 95 41.62 32.98 -29.86
C LYS A 95 40.66 32.00 -29.21
N ILE A 96 40.90 31.57 -27.98
CA ILE A 96 40.10 30.64 -27.20
C ILE A 96 39.15 31.41 -26.31
N ASN A 97 37.86 31.16 -26.40
CA ASN A 97 36.88 31.71 -25.47
C ASN A 97 36.86 30.90 -24.18
N LEU A 98 37.03 31.57 -23.05
CA LEU A 98 37.09 30.93 -21.73
C LEU A 98 35.77 30.98 -20.99
N PHE A 99 35.00 32.10 -21.22
CA PHE A 99 33.83 32.42 -20.40
C PHE A 99 32.55 31.71 -20.84
N THR A 100 32.22 31.77 -22.14
CA THR A 100 30.92 31.27 -22.62
C THR A 100 30.72 29.79 -22.44
N PRO A 101 31.72 28.89 -22.65
CA PRO A 101 31.55 27.47 -22.29
C PRO A 101 31.43 27.25 -20.79
N ALA A 102 32.19 28.04 -19.98
CA ALA A 102 32.10 27.93 -18.53
C ALA A 102 30.73 28.38 -18.01
N LEU A 103 30.16 29.43 -18.61
CA LEU A 103 28.82 29.93 -18.32
C LEU A 103 27.77 28.83 -18.62
N LEU A 104 27.77 28.28 -19.84
CA LEU A 104 26.81 27.25 -20.25
C LEU A 104 26.90 26.01 -19.37
N ILE A 105 28.09 25.45 -19.15
CA ILE A 105 28.29 24.29 -18.30
C ILE A 105 27.88 24.60 -16.86
N GLY A 106 28.20 25.78 -16.35
CA GLY A 106 27.81 26.25 -15.03
C GLY A 106 26.30 26.29 -14.84
N VAL A 107 25.56 26.84 -15.77
CA VAL A 107 24.07 26.90 -15.75
C VAL A 107 23.50 25.50 -15.83
N LEU A 108 23.88 24.68 -16.79
CA LEU A 108 23.36 23.34 -16.96
C LEU A 108 23.65 22.45 -15.73
N ASN A 109 24.89 22.50 -15.22
CA ASN A 109 25.26 21.72 -14.04
C ASN A 109 24.52 22.17 -12.77
N SER A 110 24.24 23.49 -12.62
CA SER A 110 23.45 24.00 -11.49
C SER A 110 22.00 23.48 -11.51
N ILE A 111 21.39 23.38 -12.70
CA ILE A 111 20.06 22.82 -12.88
C ILE A 111 20.09 21.30 -12.54
N VAL A 112 21.06 20.56 -13.06
CA VAL A 112 21.21 19.11 -12.75
C VAL A 112 21.41 18.90 -11.25
N ALA A 113 22.28 19.70 -10.61
CA ALA A 113 22.50 19.63 -9.17
C ALA A 113 21.21 19.85 -8.36
N ASN A 114 20.39 20.81 -8.78
CA ASN A 114 19.10 21.03 -8.15
C ASN A 114 18.20 19.78 -8.21
N PHE A 115 18.11 19.09 -9.35
CA PHE A 115 17.33 17.85 -9.44
C PHE A 115 17.90 16.72 -8.58
N VAL A 116 19.20 16.60 -8.48
CA VAL A 116 19.88 15.55 -7.70
C VAL A 116 19.76 15.77 -6.19
N PHE A 117 19.90 17.04 -5.73
CA PHE A 117 20.02 17.36 -4.30
C PHE A 117 18.74 17.96 -3.69
N ARG A 118 17.70 18.16 -4.49
CA ARG A 118 16.41 18.69 -4.03
C ARG A 118 15.90 17.91 -2.82
N GLY A 119 15.55 18.61 -1.75
CA GLY A 119 15.05 18.05 -0.49
C GLY A 119 16.11 17.39 0.37
N LYS A 120 17.27 16.99 -0.18
CA LYS A 120 18.32 16.23 0.53
C LYS A 120 19.20 17.13 1.39
N ILE A 121 19.47 18.35 0.96
CA ILE A 121 20.24 19.31 1.77
C ILE A 121 19.43 19.73 3.00
N LEU A 122 18.13 19.99 2.84
CA LEU A 122 17.25 20.26 3.98
C LEU A 122 17.17 19.05 4.93
N ASN A 123 17.11 17.82 4.39
CA ASN A 123 17.14 16.61 5.22
C ASN A 123 18.44 16.52 6.04
N LEU A 124 19.58 16.91 5.47
CA LEU A 124 20.87 16.94 6.17
C LEU A 124 20.89 18.00 7.29
N LEU A 125 20.32 19.19 7.03
CA LEU A 125 20.28 20.28 8.02
C LEU A 125 19.32 20.00 9.18
N HIS A 126 18.24 19.24 8.94
CA HIS A 126 17.22 18.93 9.95
C HIS A 126 17.29 17.50 10.46
N THR A 127 18.49 16.89 10.46
CA THR A 127 18.71 15.52 10.93
C THR A 127 18.27 15.34 12.37
N ALA A 128 17.48 14.31 12.65
CA ALA A 128 17.09 13.90 14.00
C ALA A 128 18.01 12.77 14.51
N LYS A 129 18.29 12.76 15.81
CA LYS A 129 19.09 11.71 16.47
C LYS A 129 18.21 10.49 16.77
N PHE A 130 18.78 9.31 16.58
CA PHE A 130 18.15 8.04 16.95
C PHE A 130 18.37 7.68 18.43
N GLY A 131 19.36 8.28 19.09
CA GLY A 131 19.72 7.94 20.46
C GLY A 131 20.36 6.56 20.62
N LYS A 132 20.77 5.95 19.50
CA LYS A 132 21.42 4.63 19.44
C LYS A 132 22.72 4.74 18.69
N THR A 133 23.75 4.05 19.18
CA THR A 133 25.07 4.10 18.62
C THR A 133 25.46 2.75 18.02
N VAL A 134 26.27 2.81 16.97
CA VAL A 134 26.83 1.63 16.31
C VAL A 134 28.33 1.81 16.02
N GLY A 135 29.04 0.71 16.07
CA GLY A 135 30.44 0.64 15.68
C GLY A 135 31.43 1.13 16.73
N ILE A 136 32.71 1.07 16.37
CA ILE A 136 33.85 1.38 17.28
C ILE A 136 33.86 2.87 17.66
N LEU A 137 33.41 3.74 16.75
CA LEU A 137 33.40 5.18 16.98
C LEU A 137 32.18 5.66 17.77
N GLY A 138 31.26 4.76 18.15
CA GLY A 138 30.06 5.12 18.89
C GLY A 138 29.15 6.14 18.19
N LEU A 139 29.15 6.14 16.85
CA LEU A 139 28.32 7.09 16.07
C LEU A 139 26.85 6.74 16.19
N ASP A 140 26.02 7.79 16.36
CA ASP A 140 24.56 7.64 16.33
C ASP A 140 24.07 7.08 14.98
N TYR A 141 23.01 6.28 14.98
CA TYR A 141 22.43 5.71 13.77
C TYR A 141 22.09 6.77 12.72
N SER A 142 21.79 8.01 13.13
CA SER A 142 21.54 9.12 12.21
C SER A 142 22.69 9.37 11.23
N PHE A 143 23.93 9.12 11.66
CA PHE A 143 25.10 9.25 10.76
C PHE A 143 25.01 8.28 9.60
N SER A 144 24.80 6.99 9.84
CA SER A 144 24.72 5.97 8.79
C SER A 144 23.43 6.04 7.98
N LEU A 145 22.31 6.42 8.60
CA LEU A 145 21.00 6.40 7.96
C LEU A 145 20.65 7.70 7.22
N LEU A 146 21.03 8.85 7.74
CA LEU A 146 20.60 10.15 7.24
C LEU A 146 21.76 10.97 6.64
N ILE A 147 22.93 10.95 7.27
CA ILE A 147 24.05 11.82 6.88
C ILE A 147 24.91 11.16 5.80
N SER A 148 25.42 9.97 6.06
CA SER A 148 26.37 9.25 5.17
C SER A 148 25.82 9.05 3.75
N PRO A 149 24.56 8.64 3.50
CA PRO A 149 24.03 8.48 2.16
C PRO A 149 24.03 9.76 1.34
N ILE A 150 23.75 10.91 1.97
CA ILE A 150 23.74 12.22 1.30
C ILE A 150 25.16 12.64 0.94
N ILE A 151 26.12 12.44 1.86
CA ILE A 151 27.54 12.74 1.60
C ILE A 151 28.08 11.81 0.51
N GLN A 152 27.75 10.51 0.53
CA GLN A 152 28.14 9.57 -0.53
C GLN A 152 27.57 9.99 -1.89
N LEU A 153 26.32 10.44 -1.95
CA LEU A 153 25.70 10.97 -3.17
C LEU A 153 26.43 12.21 -3.67
N LEU A 154 26.79 13.14 -2.78
CA LEU A 154 27.54 14.37 -3.13
C LEU A 154 28.92 14.01 -3.71
N LEU A 155 29.64 13.12 -3.06
CA LEU A 155 30.97 12.69 -3.54
C LEU A 155 30.87 11.95 -4.88
N PHE A 156 29.86 11.11 -5.05
CA PHE A 156 29.58 10.43 -6.32
C PHE A 156 29.27 11.45 -7.43
N TYR A 157 28.42 12.43 -7.15
CA TYR A 157 28.11 13.51 -8.08
C TYR A 157 29.36 14.29 -8.51
N ILE A 158 30.22 14.66 -7.55
CA ILE A 158 31.49 15.34 -7.83
C ILE A 158 32.39 14.42 -8.66
N THR A 159 32.45 13.13 -8.37
CA THR A 159 33.25 12.15 -9.11
C THR A 159 32.84 12.08 -10.58
N VAL A 160 31.52 11.93 -10.84
CA VAL A 160 30.97 11.93 -12.19
C VAL A 160 31.26 13.24 -12.92
N PHE A 161 31.08 14.39 -12.24
CA PHE A 161 31.36 15.70 -12.82
C PHE A 161 32.83 15.88 -13.20
N VAL A 162 33.78 15.41 -12.37
CA VAL A 162 35.20 15.45 -12.67
C VAL A 162 35.56 14.54 -13.86
N ILE A 163 34.96 13.35 -13.95
CA ILE A 163 35.12 12.44 -15.11
C ILE A 163 34.66 13.11 -16.40
N LEU A 164 33.45 13.73 -16.36
CA LEU A 164 32.94 14.47 -17.52
C LEU A 164 33.84 15.65 -17.90
N THR A 165 34.45 16.33 -16.92
CA THR A 165 35.39 17.42 -17.18
C THR A 165 36.67 16.91 -17.82
N ILE A 166 37.15 15.73 -17.43
CA ILE A 166 38.29 15.07 -18.09
C ILE A 166 37.96 14.79 -19.56
N GLY A 167 36.76 14.23 -19.83
CA GLY A 167 36.27 14.02 -21.19
C GLY A 167 36.16 15.31 -21.99
N TYR A 168 35.60 16.35 -21.40
CA TYR A 168 35.50 17.69 -22.00
C TYR A 168 36.91 18.24 -22.37
N ALA A 169 37.87 18.22 -21.42
CA ALA A 169 39.18 18.71 -21.64
C ALA A 169 39.94 17.91 -22.72
N PHE A 170 39.74 16.61 -22.76
CA PHE A 170 40.34 15.70 -23.76
C PHE A 170 39.75 15.99 -25.16
N ILE A 171 38.47 16.00 -25.32
CA ILE A 171 37.79 16.30 -26.60
C ILE A 171 38.21 17.68 -27.08
N TYR A 172 38.17 18.70 -26.21
CA TYR A 172 38.53 20.07 -26.55
C TYR A 172 40.00 20.15 -26.98
N TYR A 173 40.89 19.42 -26.33
CA TYR A 173 42.32 19.32 -26.71
C TYR A 173 42.50 18.70 -28.09
N ILE A 174 41.85 17.54 -28.34
CA ILE A 174 41.92 16.85 -29.66
C ILE A 174 41.41 17.75 -30.77
N LEU A 175 40.23 18.40 -30.57
CA LEU A 175 39.66 19.26 -31.59
C LEU A 175 40.57 20.43 -31.94
N VAL A 176 41.17 21.09 -30.95
CA VAL A 176 42.09 22.20 -31.22
C VAL A 176 43.36 21.75 -31.93
N VAL A 177 43.94 20.62 -31.55
CA VAL A 177 45.15 20.09 -32.14
C VAL A 177 44.89 19.58 -33.58
N ASN A 178 43.89 18.73 -33.80
CA ASN A 178 43.58 18.21 -35.15
C ASN A 178 43.20 19.31 -36.14
N PHE A 179 42.40 20.27 -35.72
CA PHE A 179 41.95 21.34 -36.64
C PHE A 179 42.97 22.44 -36.90
N LYS A 180 44.07 22.51 -36.10
CA LYS A 180 45.02 23.65 -36.16
C LYS A 180 46.46 23.26 -36.28
N LEU A 181 46.82 22.04 -35.93
CA LEU A 181 48.22 21.54 -35.93
C LEU A 181 48.43 20.33 -36.85
N ASP A 182 47.38 19.93 -37.64
CA ASP A 182 47.45 18.82 -38.61
C ASP A 182 47.84 17.47 -38.03
N GLY A 183 47.59 17.24 -36.72
CA GLY A 183 47.87 16.03 -36.00
C GLY A 183 48.80 16.25 -34.82
N ILE A 184 49.00 15.18 -34.01
CA ILE A 184 49.90 15.15 -32.85
C ILE A 184 50.98 14.11 -33.11
N ASP A 185 52.25 14.50 -32.98
CA ASP A 185 53.32 13.54 -32.82
C ASP A 185 53.23 12.91 -31.40
N ASN A 186 53.31 11.59 -31.28
CA ASN A 186 53.14 10.86 -29.99
C ASN A 186 54.05 11.37 -28.87
N ASN A 187 55.19 11.92 -29.23
CA ASN A 187 56.14 12.46 -28.27
C ASN A 187 55.74 13.78 -27.63
N ASP A 188 54.96 14.61 -28.32
CA ASP A 188 54.56 15.91 -27.80
C ASP A 188 53.32 15.84 -26.92
N PHE A 189 52.43 14.85 -27.14
CA PHE A 189 51.31 14.58 -26.26
C PHE A 189 51.80 14.19 -24.85
N ILE A 190 52.83 13.36 -24.74
CA ILE A 190 53.38 12.86 -23.46
C ILE A 190 54.16 13.96 -22.71
N LYS A 191 54.83 14.85 -23.42
CA LYS A 191 55.66 15.93 -22.84
C LYS A 191 54.88 17.19 -22.46
N GLY A 192 53.65 17.32 -22.89
CA GLY A 192 52.83 18.52 -22.70
C GLY A 192 52.35 18.75 -21.26
N ASN A 193 51.98 19.99 -20.95
CA ASN A 193 51.33 20.37 -19.69
C ASN A 193 49.90 19.73 -19.54
N PHE A 194 49.34 19.22 -20.63
CA PHE A 194 48.05 18.50 -20.66
C PHE A 194 48.10 17.27 -19.72
N VAL A 195 49.17 16.52 -19.76
CA VAL A 195 49.41 15.39 -18.83
C VAL A 195 49.40 15.87 -17.37
N LYS A 196 49.83 17.10 -17.10
CA LYS A 196 49.77 17.68 -15.73
C LYS A 196 48.33 17.94 -15.26
N LEU A 197 47.42 18.35 -16.15
CA LEU A 197 45.99 18.50 -15.85
C LEU A 197 45.35 17.16 -15.52
N PHE A 198 45.52 16.13 -16.38
CA PHE A 198 45.01 14.78 -16.15
C PHE A 198 45.57 14.16 -14.87
N ARG A 199 46.85 14.33 -14.61
CA ARG A 199 47.45 13.88 -13.34
C ARG A 199 46.73 14.53 -12.14
N ARG A 200 46.50 15.84 -12.12
CA ARG A 200 45.85 16.54 -11.00
C ARG A 200 44.44 16.06 -10.82
N LEU A 201 43.66 15.96 -11.90
CA LEU A 201 42.29 15.48 -11.87
C LEU A 201 42.24 14.00 -11.47
N GLY A 202 43.16 13.15 -11.99
CA GLY A 202 43.25 11.74 -11.61
C GLY A 202 43.57 11.52 -10.13
N ILE A 203 44.48 12.31 -9.57
CA ILE A 203 44.80 12.26 -8.14
C ILE A 203 43.62 12.77 -7.29
N PHE A 204 42.95 13.79 -7.74
CA PHE A 204 41.74 14.27 -7.07
C PHE A 204 40.63 13.19 -7.05
N LEU A 205 40.40 12.50 -8.17
CA LEU A 205 39.52 11.33 -8.23
C LEU A 205 39.93 10.23 -7.25
N ALA A 206 41.25 9.94 -7.14
CA ALA A 206 41.75 8.95 -6.18
C ALA A 206 41.42 9.33 -4.72
N TYR A 207 41.55 10.60 -4.35
CA TYR A 207 41.13 11.08 -3.02
C TYR A 207 39.63 10.98 -2.83
N LEU A 208 38.81 11.33 -3.83
CA LEU A 208 37.35 11.18 -3.74
C LEU A 208 36.95 9.71 -3.53
N THR A 209 37.54 8.79 -4.30
CA THR A 209 37.28 7.34 -4.12
C THR A 209 37.71 6.84 -2.75
N LEU A 210 38.82 7.36 -2.20
CA LEU A 210 39.24 7.04 -0.84
C LEU A 210 38.23 7.49 0.20
N ILE A 211 37.70 8.73 0.09
CA ILE A 211 36.71 9.23 1.03
C ILE A 211 35.41 8.42 0.93
N ILE A 212 34.96 8.07 -0.28
CA ILE A 212 33.78 7.19 -0.48
C ILE A 212 34.02 5.83 0.18
N TYR A 213 35.23 5.27 0.06
CA TYR A 213 35.61 3.98 0.67
C TYR A 213 35.57 4.08 2.21
N VAL A 214 36.05 5.19 2.78
CA VAL A 214 35.94 5.46 4.24
C VAL A 214 34.46 5.47 4.68
N LEU A 215 33.60 6.20 4.00
CA LEU A 215 32.16 6.27 4.35
C LEU A 215 31.48 4.90 4.22
N ARG A 216 31.75 4.15 3.15
CA ARG A 216 31.22 2.78 2.97
C ARG A 216 31.70 1.78 4.01
N THR A 217 32.75 2.10 4.77
CA THR A 217 33.18 1.24 5.88
C THR A 217 32.16 1.22 7.01
N PHE A 218 31.39 2.28 7.18
CA PHE A 218 30.29 2.35 8.15
C PHE A 218 29.06 1.55 7.74
N ASP A 219 28.90 1.22 6.43
CA ASP A 219 27.76 0.44 5.93
C ASP A 219 27.86 -1.05 6.29
N ILE A 220 28.97 -1.49 6.90
CA ILE A 220 29.19 -2.89 7.31
C ILE A 220 28.05 -3.40 8.19
N TYR A 221 27.52 -2.54 9.08
CA TYR A 221 26.50 -2.91 10.07
C TYR A 221 25.09 -3.13 9.48
N SER A 222 24.85 -2.68 8.26
CA SER A 222 23.61 -2.93 7.52
C SER A 222 23.78 -3.94 6.38
N GLY A 223 24.93 -4.59 6.27
CA GLY A 223 25.21 -5.64 5.29
C GLY A 223 24.65 -7.02 5.68
N ASP A 224 24.89 -8.02 4.85
CA ASP A 224 24.55 -9.41 5.13
C ASP A 224 25.57 -9.99 6.12
N MET A 225 25.13 -10.32 7.31
CA MET A 225 25.96 -10.72 8.45
C MET A 225 26.34 -12.19 8.40
N LEU A 226 25.35 -13.03 8.39
CA LEU A 226 25.49 -14.48 8.44
C LEU A 226 25.16 -15.04 7.06
N LYS A 227 26.10 -15.68 6.43
CA LYS A 227 25.88 -16.40 5.17
C LYS A 227 25.13 -17.72 5.40
N LYS A 228 24.25 -17.78 6.40
CA LYS A 228 23.33 -18.89 6.53
C LYS A 228 22.13 -18.61 5.65
N GLN A 229 21.96 -19.42 4.64
CA GLN A 229 20.80 -19.41 3.78
C GLN A 229 19.61 -19.94 4.59
N GLN A 230 18.60 -19.14 4.77
CA GLN A 230 17.32 -19.60 5.28
C GLN A 230 16.56 -20.36 4.17
N PRO A 231 15.54 -21.17 4.48
CA PRO A 231 14.78 -21.90 3.47
C PRO A 231 14.22 -21.03 2.34
N ASP A 232 13.96 -19.77 2.60
CA ASP A 232 13.49 -18.76 1.64
C ASP A 232 14.64 -18.08 0.87
N ASN A 233 15.88 -18.59 0.95
CA ASN A 233 17.10 -17.99 0.39
C ASN A 233 17.44 -16.59 0.94
N THR A 234 16.99 -16.23 2.12
CA THR A 234 17.36 -14.98 2.79
C THR A 234 18.56 -15.15 3.71
N TYR A 235 19.32 -14.06 3.91
CA TYR A 235 20.45 -14.00 4.83
C TYR A 235 20.07 -13.12 6.02
N LEU A 236 20.61 -13.47 7.21
CA LEU A 236 20.50 -12.59 8.36
C LEU A 236 21.28 -11.30 8.10
N THR A 237 20.66 -10.16 8.42
CA THR A 237 21.24 -8.82 8.18
C THR A 237 22.02 -8.34 9.38
N GLY A 238 23.17 -7.71 9.13
CA GLY A 238 24.02 -7.10 10.15
C GLY A 238 25.51 -7.44 9.98
N ALA A 239 26.33 -7.07 10.93
CA ALA A 239 27.75 -7.40 10.95
C ALA A 239 28.01 -8.57 11.89
N GLY A 240 28.62 -9.65 11.41
CA GLY A 240 29.07 -10.77 12.23
C GLY A 240 30.47 -10.58 12.80
N LEU A 241 30.96 -11.58 13.53
CA LEU A 241 32.29 -11.55 14.13
C LEU A 241 33.40 -11.29 13.09
N GLY A 242 33.36 -11.97 11.95
CA GLY A 242 34.32 -11.77 10.87
C GLY A 242 34.27 -10.35 10.27
N ASP A 243 33.08 -9.76 10.18
CA ASP A 243 32.92 -8.40 9.67
C ASP A 243 33.49 -7.35 10.64
N VAL A 244 33.27 -7.50 11.94
CA VAL A 244 33.75 -6.54 12.96
C VAL A 244 35.24 -6.71 13.24
N THR A 245 35.78 -7.92 13.12
CA THR A 245 37.22 -8.17 13.39
C THR A 245 38.06 -8.03 12.12
N ILE A 246 37.87 -8.87 11.12
CA ILE A 246 38.75 -8.95 9.95
C ILE A 246 38.42 -7.87 8.92
N LYS A 247 37.12 -7.75 8.52
CA LYS A 247 36.74 -6.86 7.44
C LYS A 247 36.86 -5.38 7.83
N LEU A 248 36.44 -5.02 9.04
CA LEU A 248 36.50 -3.64 9.52
C LEU A 248 37.95 -3.19 9.69
N TRP A 249 38.77 -3.94 10.45
CA TRP A 249 40.19 -3.59 10.66
C TRP A 249 41.01 -3.70 9.39
N GLY A 250 40.73 -4.69 8.55
CA GLY A 250 41.35 -4.79 7.23
C GLY A 250 41.01 -3.57 6.35
N ARG A 251 39.78 -3.07 6.35
CA ARG A 251 39.41 -1.81 5.66
C ARG A 251 40.14 -0.60 6.23
N VAL A 252 40.27 -0.49 7.55
CA VAL A 252 41.07 0.59 8.19
C VAL A 252 42.53 0.55 7.73
N ILE A 253 43.16 -0.59 7.72
CA ILE A 253 44.55 -0.77 7.22
C ILE A 253 44.64 -0.38 5.73
N LEU A 254 43.67 -0.80 4.91
CA LEU A 254 43.61 -0.44 3.49
C LEU A 254 43.44 1.07 3.27
N ILE A 255 42.66 1.77 4.09
CA ILE A 255 42.49 3.23 4.02
C ILE A 255 43.86 3.92 4.17
N PHE A 256 44.67 3.54 5.17
CA PHE A 256 46.02 4.08 5.35
C PHE A 256 46.91 3.72 4.19
N TYR A 257 46.88 2.46 3.71
CA TYR A 257 47.62 2.04 2.55
C TYR A 257 47.26 2.84 1.29
N PHE A 258 45.98 3.07 1.02
CA PHE A 258 45.52 3.86 -0.13
C PHE A 258 45.99 5.30 -0.04
N LEU A 259 45.91 5.91 1.15
CA LEU A 259 46.37 7.27 1.37
C LEU A 259 47.90 7.38 1.04
N ILE A 260 48.69 6.49 1.57
CA ILE A 260 50.15 6.44 1.29
C ILE A 260 50.38 6.19 -0.20
N THR A 261 49.60 5.30 -0.81
CA THR A 261 49.75 4.96 -2.25
C THR A 261 49.41 6.16 -3.12
N ILE A 262 48.38 6.94 -2.85
CA ILE A 262 48.03 8.15 -3.60
C ILE A 262 49.17 9.18 -3.53
N ILE A 263 49.73 9.39 -2.33
CA ILE A 263 50.86 10.31 -2.13
C ILE A 263 52.10 9.87 -2.95
N ARG A 264 52.44 8.57 -2.91
CA ARG A 264 53.56 8.01 -3.65
C ARG A 264 53.30 8.01 -5.17
N LEU A 265 52.06 7.73 -5.59
CA LEU A 265 51.64 7.76 -6.99
C LEU A 265 51.86 9.15 -7.60
N ASN A 266 51.52 10.22 -6.89
CA ASN A 266 51.74 11.60 -7.33
C ASN A 266 53.27 11.90 -7.55
N LYS A 267 54.16 11.33 -6.72
CA LYS A 267 55.62 11.46 -6.87
C LYS A 267 56.10 10.70 -8.11
N ASP A 268 55.67 9.44 -8.32
CA ASP A 268 56.11 8.59 -9.41
C ASP A 268 55.62 9.11 -10.78
N ILE A 269 54.40 9.60 -10.86
CA ILE A 269 53.87 10.25 -12.08
C ILE A 269 54.72 11.51 -12.40
N LYS A 270 55.13 12.29 -11.38
CA LYS A 270 56.04 13.45 -11.61
C LYS A 270 57.42 13.02 -12.14
N LYS A 271 57.91 11.87 -11.72
CA LYS A 271 59.20 11.32 -12.16
C LYS A 271 59.12 10.55 -13.48
N GLN A 272 57.90 10.40 -14.05
CA GLN A 272 57.64 9.63 -15.27
C GLN A 272 57.95 8.12 -15.16
N GLU A 273 57.90 7.58 -13.93
CA GLU A 273 58.21 6.17 -13.67
C GLU A 273 56.97 5.31 -13.90
N GLY A 274 56.55 5.09 -15.17
CA GLY A 274 55.31 4.44 -15.54
C GLY A 274 55.14 3.03 -14.96
N ILE A 275 56.16 2.21 -14.91
CA ILE A 275 56.13 0.85 -14.35
C ILE A 275 55.77 0.88 -12.84
N LYS A 276 56.33 1.84 -12.08
CA LYS A 276 56.02 1.98 -10.66
C LYS A 276 54.58 2.45 -10.43
N VAL A 277 54.06 3.32 -11.32
CA VAL A 277 52.64 3.76 -11.30
C VAL A 277 51.74 2.56 -11.52
N VAL A 278 51.94 1.75 -12.56
CA VAL A 278 51.13 0.58 -12.86
C VAL A 278 51.13 -0.42 -11.69
N LYS A 279 52.32 -0.75 -11.15
CA LYS A 279 52.46 -1.65 -9.99
C LYS A 279 51.64 -1.16 -8.78
N LYS A 280 51.60 0.14 -8.49
CA LYS A 280 50.85 0.72 -7.37
C LYS A 280 49.35 0.72 -7.62
N VAL A 281 48.91 0.97 -8.84
CA VAL A 281 47.48 0.91 -9.19
C VAL A 281 46.97 -0.53 -9.08
N ILE A 282 47.71 -1.51 -9.57
CA ILE A 282 47.38 -2.95 -9.50
C ILE A 282 47.42 -3.47 -8.05
N SER A 283 48.30 -2.93 -7.18
CA SER A 283 48.35 -3.37 -5.78
C SER A 283 47.04 -3.16 -5.02
N ILE A 284 46.21 -2.16 -5.40
CA ILE A 284 44.95 -1.85 -4.74
C ILE A 284 43.93 -3.01 -4.89
N PRO A 285 43.54 -3.43 -6.10
CA PRO A 285 42.62 -4.56 -6.27
C PRO A 285 43.15 -5.86 -5.71
N VAL A 286 44.46 -6.09 -5.79
CA VAL A 286 45.11 -7.29 -5.21
C VAL A 286 44.94 -7.34 -3.69
N LEU A 287 45.16 -6.23 -2.98
CA LEU A 287 44.98 -6.19 -1.53
C LEU A 287 43.51 -6.26 -1.12
N LEU A 288 42.58 -5.67 -1.92
CA LEU A 288 41.16 -5.84 -1.70
C LEU A 288 40.72 -7.31 -1.83
N LEU A 289 41.25 -8.01 -2.85
CA LEU A 289 41.00 -9.44 -3.04
C LEU A 289 41.60 -10.27 -1.89
N SER A 290 42.86 -9.95 -1.47
CA SER A 290 43.50 -10.61 -0.34
C SER A 290 42.69 -10.49 0.94
N LEU A 291 42.13 -9.32 1.23
CA LEU A 291 41.26 -9.13 2.38
C LEU A 291 39.99 -10.02 2.30
N GLN A 292 39.40 -10.19 1.11
CA GLN A 292 38.25 -11.10 0.93
C GLN A 292 38.64 -12.56 1.17
N VAL A 293 39.83 -12.98 0.67
CA VAL A 293 40.34 -14.34 0.91
C VAL A 293 40.60 -14.58 2.41
N ILE A 294 41.21 -13.63 3.10
CA ILE A 294 41.46 -13.72 4.55
C ILE A 294 40.13 -13.83 5.31
N LEU A 295 39.12 -13.02 4.93
CA LEU A 295 37.79 -13.07 5.54
C LEU A 295 37.13 -14.43 5.30
N LEU A 296 37.21 -14.97 4.08
CA LEU A 296 36.69 -16.31 3.76
C LEU A 296 37.34 -17.40 4.58
N LEU A 297 38.67 -17.37 4.71
CA LEU A 297 39.43 -18.33 5.53
C LEU A 297 39.03 -18.21 7.02
N PHE A 298 38.98 -16.99 7.55
CA PHE A 298 38.53 -16.75 8.93
C PHE A 298 37.12 -17.28 9.19
N ASN A 299 36.19 -17.02 8.30
CA ASN A 299 34.81 -17.49 8.43
C ASN A 299 34.71 -19.02 8.35
N ASN A 300 35.50 -19.67 7.45
CA ASN A 300 35.40 -21.12 7.25
C ASN A 300 36.18 -21.91 8.30
N VAL A 301 37.34 -21.42 8.74
CA VAL A 301 38.22 -22.14 9.69
C VAL A 301 37.87 -21.78 11.13
N ILE A 302 37.67 -20.51 11.45
CA ILE A 302 37.51 -20.05 12.83
C ILE A 302 36.05 -20.02 13.24
N ILE A 303 35.20 -19.40 12.43
CA ILE A 303 33.78 -19.18 12.85
C ILE A 303 32.96 -20.45 12.67
N ARG A 304 33.14 -21.20 11.59
CA ARG A 304 32.32 -22.37 11.25
C ARG A 304 32.29 -23.46 12.33
N GLN A 305 33.38 -23.64 13.09
CA GLN A 305 33.48 -24.73 14.11
C GLN A 305 32.47 -24.55 15.24
N ASN A 306 32.28 -23.31 15.79
CA ASN A 306 31.31 -22.98 16.85
C ASN A 306 30.56 -21.71 16.49
N ARG A 307 29.86 -21.72 15.36
CA ARG A 307 29.32 -20.52 14.74
C ARG A 307 28.25 -19.88 15.64
N LEU A 308 27.37 -20.71 16.18
CA LEU A 308 26.28 -20.21 17.04
C LEU A 308 26.82 -19.45 18.25
N GLU A 309 27.74 -20.03 18.99
CA GLU A 309 28.34 -19.41 20.16
C GLU A 309 29.03 -18.08 19.85
N LYS A 310 29.78 -18.06 18.74
CA LYS A 310 30.56 -16.88 18.31
C LYS A 310 29.70 -15.77 17.73
N GLU A 311 28.56 -16.12 17.11
CA GLU A 311 27.67 -15.16 16.43
C GLU A 311 26.42 -14.80 17.27
N ASN A 312 26.20 -15.47 18.42
CA ASN A 312 24.99 -15.32 19.25
C ASN A 312 24.64 -13.86 19.56
N LYS A 313 25.63 -13.10 20.02
CA LYS A 313 25.45 -11.65 20.35
C LYS A 313 24.99 -10.80 19.16
N PHE A 314 25.40 -11.18 17.96
CA PHE A 314 25.05 -10.47 16.73
C PHE A 314 23.64 -10.86 16.25
N ILE A 315 23.27 -12.13 16.44
CA ILE A 315 21.93 -12.64 16.14
C ILE A 315 20.90 -11.99 17.09
N GLU A 316 21.20 -11.90 18.38
CA GLU A 316 20.36 -11.17 19.35
C GLU A 316 20.18 -9.70 18.98
N LYS A 317 21.23 -9.04 18.47
CA LYS A 317 21.15 -7.68 17.93
C LYS A 317 20.24 -7.62 16.71
N ASN A 318 20.31 -8.63 15.82
CA ASN A 318 19.45 -8.72 14.65
C ASN A 318 17.97 -8.85 15.07
N ILE A 319 17.66 -9.72 16.03
CA ILE A 319 16.29 -9.91 16.55
C ILE A 319 15.76 -8.57 17.09
N LYS A 320 16.45 -7.98 18.06
CA LYS A 320 16.02 -6.71 18.68
C LYS A 320 15.88 -5.56 17.68
N ALA A 321 16.85 -5.44 16.77
CA ALA A 321 16.82 -4.39 15.75
C ALA A 321 15.65 -4.60 14.78
N THR A 322 15.29 -5.83 14.44
CA THR A 322 14.17 -6.17 13.57
C THR A 322 12.84 -5.86 14.24
N GLU A 323 12.65 -6.28 15.49
CA GLU A 323 11.44 -5.98 16.26
C GLU A 323 11.20 -4.47 16.37
N GLU A 324 12.24 -3.71 16.68
CA GLU A 324 12.16 -2.25 16.79
C GLU A 324 11.90 -1.55 15.45
N ALA A 325 12.60 -1.98 14.39
CA ALA A 325 12.51 -1.37 13.07
C ALA A 325 11.14 -1.51 12.42
N PHE A 326 10.43 -2.59 12.74
CA PHE A 326 9.10 -2.89 12.21
C PHE A 326 7.98 -2.79 13.26
N ASN A 327 8.31 -2.25 14.45
CA ASN A 327 7.36 -2.10 15.57
C ASN A 327 6.64 -3.42 15.91
N ILE A 328 7.40 -4.51 15.99
CA ILE A 328 6.89 -5.84 16.32
C ILE A 328 6.97 -6.02 17.85
N LYS A 329 5.83 -5.94 18.51
CA LYS A 329 5.64 -6.28 19.92
C LYS A 329 4.55 -7.33 19.97
N LEU A 330 4.95 -8.60 20.03
CA LEU A 330 4.02 -9.71 20.03
C LEU A 330 3.48 -9.96 21.44
N ASP A 331 2.15 -9.90 21.58
CA ASP A 331 1.43 -10.48 22.72
C ASP A 331 1.17 -11.95 22.35
N THR A 332 2.03 -12.85 22.85
CA THR A 332 1.97 -14.26 22.47
C THR A 332 1.11 -15.05 23.43
N LYS A 333 0.15 -15.80 22.92
CA LYS A 333 -0.76 -16.69 23.64
C LYS A 333 -0.64 -18.10 23.11
N VAL A 334 -0.64 -19.09 23.99
CA VAL A 334 -0.57 -20.49 23.64
C VAL A 334 -1.94 -21.10 23.84
N ILE A 335 -2.46 -21.75 22.80
CA ILE A 335 -3.67 -22.57 22.84
C ILE A 335 -3.21 -24.02 23.08
N SER A 336 -3.40 -24.48 24.31
CA SER A 336 -2.95 -25.82 24.74
C SER A 336 -3.83 -26.94 24.20
N GLU A 337 -5.11 -26.68 23.99
CA GLU A 337 -6.08 -27.64 23.45
C GLU A 337 -6.96 -26.98 22.42
N ALA A 338 -6.76 -27.33 21.14
CA ALA A 338 -7.65 -26.95 20.07
C ALA A 338 -8.85 -27.91 20.05
N GLN A 339 -9.99 -27.43 20.50
CA GLN A 339 -11.22 -28.21 20.53
C GLN A 339 -12.05 -28.03 19.27
N GLU A 340 -12.77 -29.05 18.84
CA GLU A 340 -13.81 -28.88 17.83
C GLU A 340 -14.92 -27.99 18.41
N LEU A 341 -15.44 -27.12 17.55
CA LEU A 341 -16.50 -26.18 17.90
C LEU A 341 -17.75 -26.96 18.39
N VAL A 342 -18.28 -26.48 19.48
CA VAL A 342 -19.59 -26.92 20.00
C VAL A 342 -20.62 -25.81 19.85
N LYS A 343 -21.90 -26.15 19.96
CA LYS A 343 -23.00 -25.15 19.80
C LYS A 343 -22.85 -23.93 20.71
N LYS A 344 -22.33 -24.15 21.92
CA LYS A 344 -22.10 -23.07 22.88
C LYS A 344 -21.10 -22.01 22.33
N ASP A 345 -20.00 -22.43 21.71
CA ASP A 345 -19.00 -21.53 21.14
C ASP A 345 -19.61 -20.64 20.04
N ILE A 346 -20.50 -21.22 19.24
CA ILE A 346 -21.21 -20.47 18.17
C ILE A 346 -22.15 -19.41 18.77
N ILE A 347 -22.86 -19.75 19.85
CA ILE A 347 -23.74 -18.79 20.52
C ILE A 347 -22.94 -17.65 21.15
N GLU A 348 -21.82 -17.96 21.78
CA GLU A 348 -20.92 -16.94 22.38
C GLU A 348 -20.21 -16.08 21.33
N ALA A 349 -19.97 -16.63 20.13
CA ALA A 349 -19.35 -15.92 19.00
C ALA A 349 -20.36 -15.31 18.01
N GLN A 350 -21.64 -15.26 18.35
CA GLN A 350 -22.69 -14.83 17.45
C GLN A 350 -22.43 -13.47 16.81
N GLU A 351 -22.00 -12.45 17.59
CA GLU A 351 -21.67 -11.12 17.06
C GLU A 351 -20.54 -11.17 16.02
N VAL A 352 -19.60 -12.11 16.16
CA VAL A 352 -18.55 -12.35 15.18
C VAL A 352 -19.12 -12.99 13.91
N ILE A 353 -19.92 -14.06 14.07
CA ILE A 353 -20.47 -14.84 12.95
C ILE A 353 -21.39 -13.97 12.07
N GLU A 354 -22.25 -13.15 12.68
CA GLU A 354 -23.14 -12.24 11.96
C GLU A 354 -22.41 -11.18 11.12
N THR A 355 -21.16 -10.88 11.46
CA THR A 355 -20.35 -9.86 10.77
C THR A 355 -19.25 -10.47 9.90
N VAL A 356 -19.19 -11.79 9.74
CA VAL A 356 -18.23 -12.45 8.84
C VAL A 356 -18.47 -12.00 7.41
N PRO A 357 -17.47 -11.39 6.72
CA PRO A 357 -17.65 -10.85 5.39
C PRO A 357 -17.64 -11.97 4.34
N ILE A 358 -18.78 -12.64 4.15
CA ILE A 358 -18.94 -13.64 3.10
C ILE A 358 -18.76 -13.04 1.70
N ILE A 359 -18.94 -11.74 1.55
CA ILE A 359 -18.71 -11.00 0.31
C ILE A 359 -17.31 -10.38 0.36
N SER A 360 -16.47 -10.66 -0.63
CA SER A 360 -15.17 -9.98 -0.74
C SER A 360 -15.28 -8.60 -1.39
N LYS A 361 -14.28 -7.75 -1.12
CA LYS A 361 -14.22 -6.42 -1.76
C LYS A 361 -14.22 -6.49 -3.29
N ASN A 362 -13.60 -7.53 -3.86
CA ASN A 362 -13.55 -7.73 -5.31
C ASN A 362 -14.91 -8.12 -5.86
N ILE A 363 -15.60 -9.03 -5.20
CA ILE A 363 -16.95 -9.46 -5.56
C ILE A 363 -17.93 -8.28 -5.44
N ALA A 364 -17.88 -7.51 -4.35
CA ALA A 364 -18.70 -6.32 -4.18
C ALA A 364 -18.48 -5.30 -5.30
N LYS A 365 -17.22 -5.02 -5.64
CA LYS A 365 -16.88 -4.09 -6.73
C LYS A 365 -17.32 -4.62 -8.08
N GLN A 366 -17.10 -5.90 -8.39
CA GLN A 366 -17.53 -6.52 -9.64
C GLN A 366 -19.04 -6.45 -9.81
N ASN A 367 -19.79 -6.70 -8.74
CA ASN A 367 -21.24 -6.57 -8.73
C ASN A 367 -21.69 -5.14 -9.10
N LEU A 368 -21.14 -4.13 -8.42
CA LEU A 368 -21.45 -2.72 -8.70
C LEU A 368 -21.09 -2.30 -10.13
N GLU A 369 -19.97 -2.76 -10.66
CA GLU A 369 -19.56 -2.47 -12.06
C GLU A 369 -20.50 -3.14 -13.08
N SER A 370 -21.09 -4.30 -12.75
CA SER A 370 -22.04 -5.01 -13.63
C SER A 370 -23.37 -4.28 -13.77
N PHE A 371 -23.81 -3.54 -12.76
CA PHE A 371 -25.02 -2.72 -12.81
C PHE A 371 -24.80 -1.35 -13.46
N LYS A 372 -23.58 -0.98 -13.74
CA LYS A 372 -23.24 0.31 -14.31
C LYS A 372 -23.71 0.42 -15.77
N LYS A 373 -24.35 1.53 -16.12
CA LYS A 373 -24.69 1.84 -17.53
C LYS A 373 -23.40 1.93 -18.36
N LYS A 374 -23.39 1.33 -19.56
CA LYS A 374 -22.23 1.25 -20.48
C LYS A 374 -21.56 2.61 -20.74
N ASP A 375 -22.37 3.68 -20.84
CA ASP A 375 -21.90 5.05 -21.09
C ASP A 375 -21.79 5.93 -19.83
N SER A 376 -21.77 5.34 -18.66
CA SER A 376 -21.64 6.11 -17.41
C SER A 376 -20.31 6.86 -17.34
N PRO A 377 -20.28 8.16 -17.05
CA PRO A 377 -19.04 8.90 -16.84
C PRO A 377 -18.36 8.52 -15.52
N TYR A 378 -19.01 7.74 -14.68
CA TYR A 378 -18.55 7.34 -13.37
C TYR A 378 -17.93 5.95 -13.38
N LYS A 379 -17.03 5.71 -12.42
CA LYS A 379 -16.40 4.43 -12.17
C LYS A 379 -16.41 4.17 -10.66
N TYR A 380 -16.73 2.93 -10.30
CA TYR A 380 -16.55 2.48 -8.92
C TYR A 380 -15.08 2.23 -8.63
N MET A 381 -14.58 2.84 -7.56
CA MET A 381 -13.16 2.81 -7.23
C MET A 381 -12.87 1.85 -6.07
N ASN A 382 -11.97 2.23 -5.22
CA ASN A 382 -11.52 1.39 -4.11
C ASN A 382 -12.64 1.16 -3.10
N THR A 383 -12.74 -0.08 -2.64
CA THR A 383 -13.69 -0.47 -1.62
C THR A 383 -13.07 -0.38 -0.24
N SER A 384 -13.54 0.55 0.56
CA SER A 384 -13.13 0.77 1.95
C SER A 384 -13.99 -0.07 2.90
N VAL A 385 -13.40 -0.52 4.00
CA VAL A 385 -14.15 -1.18 5.08
C VAL A 385 -14.61 -0.11 6.06
N ILE A 386 -15.87 -0.13 6.42
CA ILE A 386 -16.46 0.78 7.39
C ILE A 386 -17.21 -0.04 8.43
N ASN A 387 -16.97 0.26 9.69
CA ASN A 387 -17.74 -0.32 10.78
C ASN A 387 -18.94 0.57 11.07
N THR A 388 -20.14 0.03 10.98
CA THR A 388 -21.39 0.71 11.30
C THR A 388 -22.02 0.05 12.53
N GLU A 389 -23.06 0.66 13.09
CA GLU A 389 -23.83 0.05 14.19
C GLU A 389 -24.51 -1.26 13.77
N GLU A 390 -24.77 -1.43 12.47
CA GLU A 390 -25.41 -2.61 11.87
C GLU A 390 -24.41 -3.69 11.43
N GLY A 391 -23.09 -3.49 11.69
CA GLY A 391 -22.02 -4.40 11.29
C GLY A 391 -21.02 -3.79 10.32
N THR A 392 -20.16 -4.64 9.77
CA THR A 392 -19.12 -4.21 8.81
C THR A 392 -19.71 -4.11 7.41
N LYS A 393 -19.59 -2.94 6.80
CA LYS A 393 -20.02 -2.68 5.43
C LYS A 393 -18.86 -2.25 4.55
N TYR A 394 -19.02 -2.41 3.24
CA TYR A 394 -18.07 -1.91 2.25
C TYR A 394 -18.60 -0.63 1.64
N PHE A 395 -17.80 0.41 1.73
CA PHE A 395 -18.05 1.65 1.00
C PHE A 395 -17.19 1.69 -0.26
N THR A 396 -17.84 1.72 -1.41
CA THR A 396 -17.16 1.84 -2.71
C THR A 396 -17.46 3.20 -3.29
N SER A 397 -16.44 4.07 -3.40
CA SER A 397 -16.61 5.41 -3.94
C SER A 397 -16.93 5.37 -5.44
N ARG A 398 -17.82 6.25 -5.88
CA ARG A 398 -18.15 6.46 -7.29
C ARG A 398 -17.47 7.73 -7.77
N GLU A 399 -16.39 7.60 -8.51
CA GLU A 399 -15.58 8.71 -8.97
C GLU A 399 -15.78 8.99 -10.44
N ILE A 400 -15.42 10.22 -10.86
CA ILE A 400 -15.46 10.59 -12.26
C ILE A 400 -14.34 9.88 -13.01
N ASN A 401 -14.69 9.22 -14.11
CA ASN A 401 -13.73 8.55 -14.97
C ASN A 401 -13.21 9.48 -16.08
N ASP A 402 -14.08 10.32 -16.62
CA ASP A 402 -13.75 11.29 -17.66
C ASP A 402 -14.63 12.53 -17.52
N THR A 403 -14.00 13.71 -17.51
CA THR A 403 -14.71 14.98 -17.51
C THR A 403 -15.23 15.27 -18.93
N LYS A 404 -16.42 14.76 -19.25
CA LYS A 404 -17.08 14.99 -20.53
C LYS A 404 -18.14 16.07 -20.38
N LYS A 405 -18.32 16.87 -21.42
CA LYS A 405 -19.49 17.72 -21.60
C LYS A 405 -20.57 16.87 -22.28
N ARG A 406 -21.78 16.91 -21.76
CA ARG A 406 -22.95 16.25 -22.39
C ARG A 406 -24.09 17.25 -22.47
N THR A 407 -24.74 17.30 -23.63
CA THR A 407 -25.95 18.06 -23.81
C THR A 407 -27.14 17.15 -23.49
N ILE A 408 -27.96 17.58 -22.54
CA ILE A 408 -29.17 16.90 -22.09
C ILE A 408 -30.26 17.99 -22.09
N GLU A 409 -31.35 17.78 -22.83
CA GLU A 409 -32.47 18.74 -22.93
C GLU A 409 -31.97 20.18 -23.22
N ASP A 410 -31.22 20.33 -24.30
CA ASP A 410 -30.65 21.61 -24.78
C ASP A 410 -29.69 22.35 -23.83
N LYS A 411 -29.36 21.75 -22.68
CA LYS A 411 -28.38 22.27 -21.73
C LYS A 411 -27.11 21.44 -21.72
N THR A 412 -25.97 22.11 -21.75
CA THR A 412 -24.65 21.43 -21.68
C THR A 412 -24.19 21.35 -20.23
N TYR A 413 -24.11 20.13 -19.73
CA TYR A 413 -23.61 19.82 -18.38
C TYR A 413 -22.16 19.35 -18.42
N VAL A 414 -21.41 19.70 -17.37
CA VAL A 414 -20.04 19.25 -17.14
C VAL A 414 -20.02 18.26 -15.99
N PHE A 415 -19.37 17.13 -16.19
CA PHE A 415 -19.21 16.10 -15.14
C PHE A 415 -17.87 16.33 -14.45
N ASN A 416 -17.87 17.07 -13.35
CA ASN A 416 -16.68 17.52 -12.63
C ASN A 416 -16.35 16.70 -11.39
N HIS A 417 -17.30 16.03 -10.80
CA HIS A 417 -17.14 15.32 -9.52
C HIS A 417 -17.83 13.97 -9.54
N GLY A 418 -17.35 13.10 -8.68
CA GLY A 418 -18.05 11.89 -8.28
C GLY A 418 -19.05 12.20 -7.17
N ILE A 419 -19.90 11.24 -6.86
CA ILE A 419 -20.91 11.44 -5.81
C ILE A 419 -21.00 10.16 -4.97
N PHE A 420 -20.94 10.31 -3.66
CA PHE A 420 -21.01 9.25 -2.66
C PHE A 420 -20.45 7.91 -3.18
N GLY A 421 -21.25 6.96 -3.52
CA GLY A 421 -20.88 5.62 -4.00
C GLY A 421 -21.95 4.63 -3.62
N ALA A 422 -21.54 3.41 -3.32
CA ALA A 422 -22.41 2.37 -2.85
C ALA A 422 -21.94 1.84 -1.50
N LEU A 423 -22.87 1.62 -0.61
CA LEU A 423 -22.67 0.93 0.64
C LEU A 423 -23.16 -0.51 0.47
N THR A 424 -22.25 -1.47 0.50
CA THR A 424 -22.53 -2.90 0.31
C THR A 424 -22.50 -3.60 1.66
N ASP A 425 -23.50 -4.39 1.97
CA ASP A 425 -23.45 -5.32 3.11
C ASP A 425 -22.38 -6.37 2.82
N SER A 426 -21.48 -6.62 3.78
CA SER A 426 -20.39 -7.59 3.59
C SER A 426 -20.77 -9.01 4.03
N ALA A 427 -21.83 -9.15 4.83
CA ALA A 427 -22.20 -10.40 5.49
C ALA A 427 -23.48 -11.04 4.96
N HIS A 428 -24.33 -10.28 4.24
CA HIS A 428 -25.65 -10.75 3.83
C HIS A 428 -25.90 -10.54 2.35
N VAL A 429 -26.73 -11.41 1.77
CA VAL A 429 -27.28 -11.36 0.42
C VAL A 429 -28.80 -11.41 0.50
N ASP A 430 -29.50 -11.10 -0.60
CA ASP A 430 -30.95 -11.31 -0.71
C ASP A 430 -31.31 -12.80 -0.85
N GLU A 431 -32.62 -13.09 -0.94
CA GLU A 431 -33.15 -14.46 -1.06
C GLU A 431 -32.67 -15.20 -2.32
N ASP A 432 -32.33 -14.47 -3.39
CA ASP A 432 -31.83 -15.00 -4.65
C ASP A 432 -30.29 -15.13 -4.70
N GLY A 433 -29.60 -14.67 -3.65
CA GLY A 433 -28.13 -14.66 -3.55
C GLY A 433 -27.44 -13.46 -4.16
N PHE A 434 -28.20 -12.41 -4.50
CA PHE A 434 -27.60 -11.15 -4.95
C PHE A 434 -27.10 -10.31 -3.78
N ILE A 435 -26.06 -9.55 -4.06
CA ILE A 435 -25.41 -8.70 -3.07
C ILE A 435 -26.32 -7.51 -2.72
N LEU A 436 -26.52 -7.31 -1.43
CA LEU A 436 -27.27 -6.16 -0.93
C LEU A 436 -26.37 -4.91 -0.98
N PHE A 437 -26.80 -3.92 -1.71
CA PHE A 437 -26.13 -2.62 -1.73
C PHE A 437 -27.13 -1.47 -1.70
N ASP A 438 -26.71 -0.40 -1.05
CA ASP A 438 -27.47 0.83 -0.95
C ASP A 438 -26.75 1.93 -1.72
N GLU A 439 -27.28 2.28 -2.88
CA GLU A 439 -26.88 3.47 -3.65
C GLU A 439 -27.79 4.66 -3.33
N LYS A 440 -28.67 4.55 -2.32
CA LYS A 440 -29.81 5.41 -2.15
C LYS A 440 -29.47 6.89 -2.16
N MET A 441 -29.83 7.48 -3.26
CA MET A 441 -30.29 8.85 -3.38
C MET A 441 -31.78 8.93 -3.01
N ASN A 442 -32.20 8.29 -1.91
CA ASN A 442 -33.57 8.37 -1.48
C ASN A 442 -33.78 9.65 -0.68
N ASN A 443 -34.68 10.51 -1.15
CA ASN A 443 -35.14 11.73 -0.47
C ASN A 443 -34.04 12.72 -0.10
N ASP A 444 -33.08 13.03 -1.00
CA ASP A 444 -32.03 14.03 -0.81
C ASP A 444 -31.05 13.76 0.36
N LYS A 445 -31.04 12.56 0.94
CA LYS A 445 -30.21 12.21 2.08
C LYS A 445 -29.35 10.98 1.78
N PHE A 446 -28.04 11.20 1.79
CA PHE A 446 -27.07 10.11 1.82
C PHE A 446 -26.81 9.73 3.28
N THR A 447 -26.84 8.45 3.59
CA THR A 447 -26.56 7.97 4.94
C THR A 447 -25.44 6.96 4.93
N LEU A 448 -24.57 7.04 5.92
CA LEU A 448 -23.55 6.06 6.21
C LEU A 448 -23.81 5.52 7.61
N GLY A 449 -24.46 4.37 7.69
CA GLY A 449 -25.09 3.92 8.92
C GLY A 449 -26.13 4.97 9.38
N ASN A 450 -26.09 5.34 10.65
CA ASN A 450 -27.01 6.35 11.21
C ASN A 450 -26.58 7.81 10.96
N LYS A 451 -25.48 8.05 10.21
CA LYS A 451 -24.95 9.39 9.96
C LYS A 451 -25.41 9.92 8.60
N VAL A 452 -26.07 11.05 8.60
CA VAL A 452 -26.45 11.76 7.37
C VAL A 452 -25.22 12.46 6.78
N ILE A 453 -24.92 12.14 5.54
CA ILE A 453 -23.85 12.80 4.77
C ILE A 453 -24.47 13.99 4.04
N LYS A 454 -24.13 15.20 4.50
CA LYS A 454 -24.62 16.46 3.94
C LYS A 454 -23.89 16.87 2.66
N GLN A 455 -22.60 16.47 2.57
CA GLN A 455 -21.74 16.76 1.41
C GLN A 455 -21.19 15.44 0.82
N PRO A 456 -21.93 14.80 -0.10
CA PRO A 456 -21.58 13.49 -0.64
C PRO A 456 -20.67 13.56 -1.87
N ARG A 457 -20.35 14.77 -2.36
CA ARG A 457 -19.62 14.96 -3.62
C ARG A 457 -18.14 14.75 -3.45
N ILE A 458 -17.52 14.09 -4.44
CA ILE A 458 -16.11 13.72 -4.45
C ILE A 458 -15.42 14.45 -5.61
N TYR A 459 -14.85 15.62 -5.33
CA TYR A 459 -14.00 16.35 -6.26
C TYR A 459 -12.56 15.87 -6.22
N TYR A 460 -12.11 15.34 -5.10
CA TYR A 460 -10.78 14.81 -4.86
C TYR A 460 -10.88 13.34 -4.49
N GLY A 461 -10.35 12.48 -5.34
CA GLY A 461 -10.49 11.02 -5.21
C GLY A 461 -9.25 10.27 -5.65
N LEU A 462 -9.35 8.95 -5.73
CA LEU A 462 -8.23 8.06 -6.05
C LEU A 462 -7.88 8.05 -7.55
N ASN A 463 -8.87 8.26 -8.41
CA ASN A 463 -8.71 8.19 -9.87
C ASN A 463 -9.04 9.52 -10.57
N THR A 464 -9.36 10.54 -9.83
CA THR A 464 -9.78 11.82 -10.36
C THR A 464 -8.56 12.64 -10.80
N ASN A 465 -7.96 12.31 -11.95
CA ASN A 465 -6.69 12.89 -12.41
C ASN A 465 -6.84 14.17 -13.23
N LYS A 466 -7.99 14.39 -13.87
CA LYS A 466 -8.15 15.49 -14.81
C LYS A 466 -8.32 16.83 -14.11
N THR A 467 -7.65 17.84 -14.66
CA THR A 467 -7.91 19.23 -14.30
C THR A 467 -9.32 19.59 -14.76
N THR A 468 -10.01 20.38 -13.96
CA THR A 468 -11.35 20.85 -14.31
C THR A 468 -11.52 22.31 -13.94
N VAL A 469 -12.44 22.99 -14.63
CA VAL A 469 -12.85 24.37 -14.34
C VAL A 469 -14.23 24.32 -13.70
N VAL A 470 -14.38 25.05 -12.60
CA VAL A 470 -15.62 25.21 -11.85
C VAL A 470 -15.94 26.70 -11.71
N GLY A 471 -17.21 27.09 -11.75
CA GLY A 471 -17.54 28.52 -11.66
C GLY A 471 -19.02 28.79 -11.83
N LYS A 472 -19.36 30.11 -11.88
CA LYS A 472 -20.73 30.59 -11.87
C LYS A 472 -21.53 30.17 -13.10
N ASP A 473 -20.89 30.19 -14.27
CA ASP A 473 -21.53 29.92 -15.56
C ASP A 473 -21.39 28.46 -16.02
N ILE A 474 -20.85 27.58 -15.15
CA ILE A 474 -20.62 26.17 -15.46
C ILE A 474 -21.72 25.34 -14.78
N LEU A 475 -22.55 24.69 -15.58
CA LEU A 475 -23.56 23.76 -15.09
C LEU A 475 -22.91 22.41 -14.78
N GLU A 476 -22.65 22.16 -13.50
CA GLU A 476 -22.10 20.89 -13.04
C GLU A 476 -23.24 19.89 -12.82
N TYR A 477 -23.20 18.77 -13.57
CA TYR A 477 -24.15 17.69 -13.37
C TYR A 477 -23.90 17.04 -12.01
N ASP A 478 -24.94 16.88 -11.23
CA ASP A 478 -24.89 16.25 -9.94
C ASP A 478 -25.54 14.86 -10.01
N TYR A 479 -26.84 14.79 -10.08
CA TYR A 479 -27.58 13.54 -10.21
C TYR A 479 -28.95 13.78 -10.87
N GLU A 480 -29.62 12.69 -11.26
CA GLU A 480 -30.98 12.73 -11.78
C GLU A 480 -31.90 11.90 -10.90
N ILE A 481 -33.10 12.40 -10.66
CA ILE A 481 -34.20 11.66 -10.04
C ILE A 481 -35.28 11.45 -11.10
N THR A 482 -35.71 10.20 -11.25
CA THR A 482 -36.84 9.87 -12.11
C THR A 482 -38.08 9.68 -11.21
N SER A 483 -39.09 10.51 -11.40
CA SER A 483 -40.38 10.36 -10.67
C SER A 483 -40.99 9.00 -11.01
N LYS A 484 -41.41 8.28 -9.99
CA LYS A 484 -42.08 6.97 -10.18
C LYS A 484 -43.45 7.14 -10.79
N GLU A 485 -44.12 8.29 -10.59
CA GLU A 485 -45.48 8.58 -11.04
C GLU A 485 -45.51 9.15 -12.46
N THR A 486 -44.70 10.17 -12.75
CA THR A 486 -44.72 10.87 -14.04
C THR A 486 -43.72 10.35 -15.05
N LYS A 487 -42.74 9.54 -14.63
CA LYS A 487 -41.55 9.12 -15.38
C LYS A 487 -40.67 10.30 -15.89
N GLU A 488 -40.97 11.51 -15.42
CA GLU A 488 -40.17 12.69 -15.72
C GLU A 488 -38.82 12.61 -14.98
N LYS A 489 -37.79 13.11 -15.65
CA LYS A 489 -36.44 13.16 -15.10
C LYS A 489 -36.13 14.57 -14.64
N GLU A 490 -35.80 14.73 -13.39
CA GLU A 490 -35.29 15.97 -12.83
C GLU A 490 -33.75 15.89 -12.67
N ILE A 491 -33.03 16.83 -13.29
CA ILE A 491 -31.57 16.90 -13.22
C ILE A 491 -31.16 17.94 -12.20
N PHE A 492 -30.43 17.49 -11.19
CA PHE A 492 -29.86 18.36 -10.17
C PHE A 492 -28.46 18.80 -10.60
N THR A 493 -28.14 20.05 -10.28
CA THR A 493 -26.83 20.67 -10.57
C THR A 493 -26.14 21.09 -9.29
N ASN A 494 -24.82 21.01 -9.27
CA ASN A 494 -24.00 21.52 -8.19
C ASN A 494 -23.27 22.81 -8.62
N LYS A 495 -22.90 23.59 -7.62
CA LYS A 495 -21.98 24.71 -7.77
C LYS A 495 -20.88 24.57 -6.72
N TYR A 496 -19.66 24.36 -7.19
CA TYR A 496 -18.53 24.20 -6.29
C TYR A 496 -18.26 25.48 -5.49
N ASP A 497 -18.30 25.38 -4.18
CA ASP A 497 -18.00 26.43 -3.20
C ASP A 497 -16.81 26.09 -2.29
N GLY A 498 -16.11 24.97 -2.58
CA GLY A 498 -14.96 24.48 -1.81
C GLY A 498 -13.78 25.45 -1.76
N LYS A 499 -12.89 25.23 -0.81
CA LYS A 499 -11.74 26.11 -0.55
C LYS A 499 -10.66 26.02 -1.62
N SER A 500 -10.36 24.83 -2.11
CA SER A 500 -9.31 24.60 -3.11
C SER A 500 -9.69 25.14 -4.49
N GLY A 501 -8.72 25.18 -5.37
CA GLY A 501 -8.81 25.72 -6.71
C GLY A 501 -8.28 27.16 -6.82
N LEU A 502 -7.71 27.47 -7.96
CA LEU A 502 -7.09 28.76 -8.24
C LEU A 502 -7.89 29.58 -9.24
N LYS A 503 -8.01 30.86 -8.95
CA LYS A 503 -8.31 31.88 -9.94
C LYS A 503 -7.02 32.21 -10.68
N LEU A 504 -6.98 32.01 -11.98
CA LEU A 504 -5.78 32.17 -12.79
C LEU A 504 -5.82 33.47 -13.60
N GLY A 505 -4.67 34.13 -13.68
CA GLY A 505 -4.44 35.18 -14.67
C GLY A 505 -4.15 34.59 -16.06
N LYS A 506 -4.25 35.37 -17.11
CA LYS A 506 -4.04 34.94 -18.52
C LYS A 506 -2.73 34.16 -18.73
N PHE A 507 -1.62 34.68 -18.17
CA PHE A 507 -0.31 34.01 -18.29
C PHE A 507 -0.25 32.65 -17.59
N ASP A 508 -0.74 32.57 -16.33
CA ASP A 508 -0.75 31.32 -15.58
C ASP A 508 -1.72 30.28 -16.19
N ALA A 509 -2.87 30.73 -16.71
CA ALA A 509 -3.81 29.89 -17.44
C ALA A 509 -3.18 29.32 -18.73
N PHE A 510 -2.46 30.14 -19.49
CA PHE A 510 -1.72 29.71 -20.67
C PHE A 510 -0.61 28.71 -20.32
N LEU A 511 0.21 29.05 -19.31
CA LEU A 511 1.30 28.17 -18.85
C LEU A 511 0.79 26.81 -18.36
N LEU A 512 -0.30 26.81 -17.59
CA LEU A 512 -0.89 25.59 -17.07
C LEU A 512 -1.53 24.76 -18.19
N SER A 513 -2.19 25.41 -19.16
CA SER A 513 -2.77 24.74 -20.33
C SER A 513 -1.72 24.00 -21.17
N LEU A 514 -0.54 24.61 -21.38
CA LEU A 514 0.59 23.97 -22.05
C LEU A 514 1.12 22.77 -21.27
N THR A 515 1.27 22.89 -19.96
CA THR A 515 1.84 21.81 -19.13
C THR A 515 0.89 20.65 -18.91
N LYS A 516 -0.43 20.91 -18.94
CA LYS A 516 -1.48 19.88 -18.79
C LYS A 516 -2.01 19.39 -20.15
N LEU A 517 -1.58 19.99 -21.27
CA LEU A 517 -2.07 19.76 -22.64
C LEU A 517 -3.60 19.86 -22.75
N ASP A 518 -4.19 20.83 -22.04
CA ASP A 518 -5.63 21.07 -22.00
C ASP A 518 -5.93 22.57 -22.20
N PHE A 519 -6.35 22.95 -23.40
CA PHE A 519 -6.65 24.34 -23.75
C PHE A 519 -7.94 24.88 -23.13
N ASN A 520 -8.82 24.02 -22.60
CA ASN A 520 -10.01 24.50 -21.86
C ASN A 520 -9.60 25.30 -20.62
N ILE A 521 -8.45 24.96 -20.01
CA ILE A 521 -7.87 25.72 -18.89
C ILE A 521 -7.62 27.16 -19.28
N PHE A 522 -7.13 27.40 -20.50
CA PHE A 522 -6.92 28.76 -20.98
C PHE A 522 -8.23 29.46 -21.30
N ASN A 523 -9.15 28.80 -22.01
CA ASN A 523 -10.40 29.41 -22.47
C ASN A 523 -11.35 29.76 -21.32
N GLU A 524 -11.55 28.84 -20.38
CA GLU A 524 -12.53 28.98 -19.28
C GLU A 524 -11.87 29.41 -17.96
N GLY A 525 -10.62 28.99 -17.71
CA GLY A 525 -9.92 29.21 -16.44
C GLY A 525 -9.44 30.63 -16.20
N GLN A 526 -9.35 31.46 -17.25
CA GLN A 526 -8.99 32.90 -17.11
C GLN A 526 -10.15 33.81 -16.67
N ASN A 527 -11.38 33.28 -16.64
CA ASN A 527 -12.53 34.05 -16.18
C ASN A 527 -12.42 34.27 -14.65
N LYS A 528 -12.65 35.54 -14.20
CA LYS A 528 -12.50 35.90 -12.78
C LYS A 528 -13.42 35.16 -11.82
N ASP A 529 -14.56 34.67 -12.31
CA ASP A 529 -15.55 33.95 -11.53
C ASP A 529 -15.30 32.45 -11.48
N ASN A 530 -14.34 31.96 -12.28
CA ASN A 530 -14.00 30.56 -12.35
C ASN A 530 -12.76 30.22 -11.52
N LYS A 531 -12.72 28.98 -11.00
CA LYS A 531 -11.56 28.38 -10.38
C LYS A 531 -11.13 27.16 -11.18
N VAL A 532 -9.83 26.92 -11.25
CA VAL A 532 -9.25 25.72 -11.84
C VAL A 532 -8.84 24.77 -10.71
N LEU A 533 -9.40 23.54 -10.71
CA LEU A 533 -9.05 22.47 -9.80
C LEU A 533 -8.08 21.53 -10.50
N PHE A 534 -6.95 21.27 -9.87
CA PHE A 534 -5.95 20.29 -10.34
C PHE A 534 -5.31 19.60 -9.13
N ASN A 535 -4.41 18.64 -9.32
CA ASN A 535 -3.94 17.75 -8.25
C ASN A 535 -5.11 17.06 -7.51
N ARG A 536 -6.10 16.62 -8.25
CA ARG A 536 -7.34 16.06 -7.70
C ARG A 536 -7.20 14.61 -7.27
N GLU A 537 -6.21 13.89 -7.80
CA GLU A 537 -5.85 12.56 -7.31
C GLU A 537 -5.11 12.71 -5.96
N ILE A 538 -5.71 12.11 -4.91
CA ILE A 538 -5.33 12.41 -3.52
C ILE A 538 -3.91 11.99 -3.16
N ILE A 539 -3.38 10.89 -3.72
CA ILE A 539 -1.99 10.47 -3.43
C ILE A 539 -0.99 11.44 -4.08
N LYS A 540 -1.24 11.86 -5.32
CA LYS A 540 -0.42 12.90 -5.97
C LYS A 540 -0.51 14.22 -5.24
N ARG A 541 -1.72 14.55 -4.73
CA ARG A 541 -1.96 15.76 -3.95
C ARG A 541 -1.06 15.82 -2.72
N VAL A 542 -1.10 14.77 -1.88
CA VAL A 542 -0.30 14.72 -0.65
C VAL A 542 1.21 14.63 -0.93
N LYS A 543 1.62 13.95 -2.01
CA LYS A 543 3.02 13.92 -2.46
C LYS A 543 3.53 15.26 -2.94
N THR A 544 2.67 16.08 -3.53
CA THR A 544 3.04 17.44 -3.93
C THR A 544 3.40 18.28 -2.70
N VAL A 545 2.74 18.05 -1.57
CA VAL A 545 3.02 18.74 -0.30
C VAL A 545 4.32 18.22 0.32
N ILE A 546 4.38 16.91 0.62
CA ILE A 546 5.54 16.29 1.29
C ILE A 546 5.94 15.03 0.52
N PRO A 547 6.92 15.14 -0.38
CA PRO A 547 7.39 14.00 -1.18
C PRO A 547 8.26 13.01 -0.41
N ASP A 548 8.72 13.36 0.80
CA ASP A 548 9.62 12.53 1.62
C ASP A 548 8.89 11.35 2.30
N ILE A 549 7.55 11.36 2.32
CA ILE A 549 6.73 10.31 2.92
C ILE A 549 6.30 9.32 1.83
N THR A 550 6.34 8.02 2.17
CA THR A 550 5.70 6.99 1.34
C THR A 550 4.26 6.80 1.79
N TYR A 551 3.33 7.05 0.89
CA TYR A 551 1.90 6.94 1.16
C TYR A 551 1.35 5.57 0.79
N ASP A 552 0.31 5.12 1.50
CA ASP A 552 -0.41 3.90 1.13
C ASP A 552 -1.16 4.12 -0.19
N ASP A 553 -1.18 3.11 -1.04
CA ASP A 553 -1.90 3.10 -2.31
C ASP A 553 -3.39 2.72 -2.17
N LYS A 554 -3.82 2.35 -0.96
CA LYS A 554 -5.19 1.97 -0.62
C LYS A 554 -5.79 2.82 0.50
N PRO A 555 -5.94 4.14 0.30
CA PRO A 555 -6.65 4.98 1.25
C PRO A 555 -8.08 4.50 1.47
N TYR A 556 -8.64 4.84 2.61
CA TYR A 556 -10.03 4.57 2.92
C TYR A 556 -10.79 5.85 3.28
N ILE A 557 -12.09 5.82 3.14
CA ILE A 557 -12.93 7.00 3.34
C ILE A 557 -13.74 6.87 4.63
N VAL A 558 -13.91 7.97 5.33
CA VAL A 558 -14.62 8.05 6.61
C VAL A 558 -15.51 9.30 6.59
N PRO A 559 -16.72 9.25 7.14
CA PRO A 559 -17.53 10.46 7.33
C PRO A 559 -16.84 11.40 8.32
N ASN A 560 -16.92 12.72 8.10
CA ASN A 560 -16.39 13.70 9.03
C ASN A 560 -17.49 14.33 9.89
N GLU A 561 -17.09 15.10 10.92
CA GLU A 561 -18.02 15.72 11.87
C GLU A 561 -18.99 16.73 11.21
N LYS A 562 -18.62 17.27 10.05
CA LYS A 562 -19.45 18.25 9.31
C LYS A 562 -20.45 17.59 8.38
N GLY A 563 -20.47 16.26 8.32
CA GLY A 563 -21.30 15.50 7.39
C GLY A 563 -20.72 15.43 5.97
N GLY A 564 -19.42 15.68 5.79
CA GLY A 564 -18.68 15.42 4.56
C GLY A 564 -17.94 14.09 4.60
N LEU A 565 -17.15 13.83 3.56
CA LEU A 565 -16.32 12.64 3.40
C LEU A 565 -14.84 13.00 3.49
N THR A 566 -14.07 12.23 4.23
CA THR A 566 -12.63 12.43 4.39
C THR A 566 -11.87 11.16 4.06
N TRP A 567 -10.89 11.27 3.19
CA TRP A 567 -9.92 10.22 2.91
C TRP A 567 -8.88 10.14 4.02
N VAL A 568 -8.62 8.95 4.50
CA VAL A 568 -7.56 8.64 5.46
C VAL A 568 -6.46 7.89 4.71
N ILE A 569 -5.25 8.45 4.74
CA ILE A 569 -4.08 7.93 4.04
C ILE A 569 -3.00 7.59 5.05
N ASP A 570 -2.50 6.37 5.02
CA ASP A 570 -1.35 5.96 5.81
C ASP A 570 -0.05 6.49 5.21
N GLY A 571 0.77 7.11 6.04
CA GLY A 571 2.10 7.59 5.69
C GLY A 571 3.18 6.77 6.41
N TYR A 572 4.14 6.28 5.62
CA TYR A 572 5.22 5.42 6.09
C TYR A 572 6.57 6.10 5.98
N THR A 573 7.40 5.87 7.00
CA THR A 573 8.83 6.13 6.99
C THR A 573 9.57 4.82 6.79
N TRP A 574 10.62 4.79 5.97
CA TRP A 574 11.36 3.56 5.69
C TRP A 574 12.82 3.81 5.35
N THR A 575 13.64 2.80 5.52
CA THR A 575 15.02 2.75 5.01
C THR A 575 15.48 1.32 4.71
N SER A 576 16.54 1.20 3.91
CA SER A 576 17.25 -0.07 3.62
C SER A 576 18.53 -0.25 4.40
N TYR A 577 18.86 0.68 5.29
CA TYR A 577 20.19 0.79 5.90
C TYR A 577 20.16 0.71 7.44
N TYR A 578 19.00 0.34 8.04
CA TYR A 578 18.92 0.22 9.50
C TYR A 578 19.88 -0.87 9.99
N PRO A 579 20.82 -0.55 10.92
CA PRO A 579 21.81 -1.51 11.38
C PRO A 579 21.17 -2.74 12.03
N TYR A 580 21.64 -3.92 11.65
CA TYR A 580 21.19 -5.24 12.14
C TYR A 580 19.75 -5.65 11.81
N SER A 581 18.86 -4.79 11.41
CA SER A 581 17.49 -5.19 11.10
C SER A 581 17.37 -6.03 9.83
N GLN A 582 16.53 -7.08 9.86
CA GLN A 582 16.32 -8.00 8.76
C GLN A 582 15.72 -7.29 7.54
N ARG A 583 16.23 -7.62 6.37
CA ARG A 583 15.72 -7.11 5.10
C ARG A 583 14.54 -7.90 4.62
N ILE A 584 13.51 -7.19 4.16
CA ILE A 584 12.33 -7.74 3.53
C ILE A 584 12.08 -7.06 2.18
N GLN A 585 11.52 -7.80 1.23
CA GLN A 585 11.09 -7.25 -0.04
C GLN A 585 9.65 -6.75 0.04
N ILE A 586 9.43 -5.53 -0.40
CA ILE A 586 8.09 -4.93 -0.56
C ILE A 586 7.94 -4.41 -1.98
N ARG A 587 6.70 -4.23 -2.42
CA ARG A 587 6.39 -3.44 -3.62
C ARG A 587 6.19 -1.98 -3.22
N ASP A 588 6.89 -1.08 -3.91
CA ASP A 588 6.63 0.35 -3.76
C ASP A 588 5.31 0.73 -4.49
N GLU A 589 4.94 1.98 -4.39
CA GLU A 589 3.74 2.56 -5.01
C GLU A 589 3.71 2.47 -6.56
N ASN A 590 4.88 2.25 -7.19
CA ASN A 590 5.01 2.05 -8.63
C ASN A 590 5.08 0.55 -8.99
N GLY A 591 4.89 -0.35 -8.03
CA GLY A 591 4.97 -1.80 -8.20
C GLY A 591 6.39 -2.36 -8.23
N ASN A 592 7.44 -1.54 -8.09
CA ASN A 592 8.82 -2.00 -8.10
C ASN A 592 9.18 -2.72 -6.79
N LEU A 593 9.95 -3.81 -6.90
CA LEU A 593 10.45 -4.52 -5.74
C LEU A 593 11.58 -3.70 -5.06
N ARG A 594 11.40 -3.41 -3.79
CA ARG A 594 12.40 -2.76 -2.94
C ARG A 594 12.73 -3.62 -1.73
N ARG A 595 14.00 -3.67 -1.36
CA ARG A 595 14.47 -4.29 -0.10
C ARG A 595 14.56 -3.20 0.95
N ILE A 596 13.76 -3.33 2.00
CA ILE A 596 13.78 -2.42 3.15
C ILE A 596 14.10 -3.20 4.42
N ASN A 597 14.58 -2.52 5.45
CA ASN A 597 14.80 -3.09 6.78
C ASN A 597 14.36 -2.17 7.93
N TYR A 598 13.48 -1.25 7.63
CA TYR A 598 12.79 -0.39 8.58
C TYR A 598 11.50 0.09 7.93
N LEU A 599 10.39 0.01 8.64
CA LEU A 599 9.11 0.53 8.22
C LEU A 599 8.27 0.89 9.45
N LYS A 600 7.83 2.14 9.52
CA LYS A 600 6.87 2.58 10.54
C LYS A 600 5.72 3.35 9.91
N ASN A 601 4.52 3.20 10.46
CA ASN A 601 3.37 4.04 10.15
C ASN A 601 3.30 5.19 11.16
N SER A 602 4.17 6.17 10.98
CA SER A 602 4.32 7.29 11.92
C SER A 602 3.44 8.49 11.57
N ILE A 603 2.81 8.47 10.41
CA ILE A 603 2.07 9.61 9.85
C ILE A 603 0.71 9.15 9.32
N LYS A 604 -0.33 9.94 9.61
CA LYS A 604 -1.65 9.86 8.95
C LYS A 604 -1.92 11.16 8.22
N VAL A 605 -2.56 11.06 7.07
CA VAL A 605 -2.95 12.23 6.28
C VAL A 605 -4.44 12.16 6.01
N LEU A 606 -5.12 13.26 6.27
CA LEU A 606 -6.54 13.42 5.99
C LEU A 606 -6.70 14.35 4.78
N VAL A 607 -7.53 13.93 3.83
CA VAL A 607 -7.87 14.75 2.67
C VAL A 607 -9.39 14.84 2.57
N ASP A 608 -9.93 16.05 2.61
CA ASP A 608 -11.36 16.27 2.41
C ASP A 608 -11.73 15.95 0.96
N ALA A 609 -12.77 15.12 0.76
CA ALA A 609 -13.16 14.65 -0.57
C ALA A 609 -13.82 15.74 -1.43
N TYR A 610 -14.40 16.76 -0.79
CA TYR A 610 -15.06 17.85 -1.48
C TYR A 610 -14.13 19.02 -1.76
N ASP A 611 -13.51 19.57 -0.71
CA ASP A 611 -12.69 20.80 -0.85
C ASP A 611 -11.19 20.53 -1.01
N GLY A 612 -10.75 19.27 -0.90
CA GLY A 612 -9.36 18.87 -1.10
C GLY A 612 -8.39 19.39 -0.04
N THR A 613 -8.87 19.87 1.09
CA THR A 613 -8.01 20.29 2.22
C THR A 613 -7.21 19.10 2.74
N VAL A 614 -5.91 19.28 2.91
CA VAL A 614 -4.99 18.24 3.40
C VAL A 614 -4.59 18.55 4.83
N GLN A 615 -4.47 17.54 5.69
CA GLN A 615 -3.98 17.69 7.05
C GLN A 615 -3.05 16.53 7.40
N PHE A 616 -1.88 16.83 7.97
CA PHE A 616 -0.88 15.83 8.36
C PHE A 616 -0.88 15.66 9.87
N TYR A 617 -0.86 14.41 10.32
CA TYR A 617 -0.80 14.05 11.75
C TYR A 617 0.38 13.14 12.01
N ILE A 618 1.15 13.42 13.08
CA ILE A 618 2.18 12.52 13.59
C ILE A 618 1.56 11.65 14.67
N LEU A 619 1.68 10.32 14.49
CA LEU A 619 1.22 9.30 15.43
C LEU A 619 2.37 8.79 16.32
N ASP A 620 3.58 8.68 15.76
CA ASP A 620 4.78 8.26 16.50
C ASP A 620 5.83 9.38 16.51
N GLU A 621 5.81 10.18 17.56
CA GLU A 621 6.80 11.25 17.79
C GLU A 621 8.21 10.71 18.10
N THR A 622 8.33 9.41 18.38
CA THR A 622 9.61 8.75 18.66
C THR A 622 10.34 8.31 17.41
N ASP A 623 9.67 8.31 16.26
CA ASP A 623 10.28 7.98 14.98
C ASP A 623 11.20 9.11 14.48
N PRO A 624 12.52 8.90 14.41
CA PRO A 624 13.46 9.94 14.01
C PRO A 624 13.28 10.41 12.56
N PHE A 625 12.78 9.55 11.66
CA PHE A 625 12.47 9.95 10.29
C PHE A 625 11.26 10.90 10.24
N ALA A 626 10.19 10.59 10.97
CA ALA A 626 9.04 11.48 11.08
C ALA A 626 9.43 12.82 11.72
N LYS A 627 10.27 12.79 12.76
CA LYS A 627 10.78 13.98 13.42
C LYS A 627 11.66 14.82 12.50
N GLN A 628 12.48 14.21 11.65
CA GLN A 628 13.26 14.94 10.63
C GLN A 628 12.34 15.68 9.66
N ILE A 629 11.27 15.04 9.18
CA ILE A 629 10.31 15.67 8.27
C ILE A 629 9.56 16.81 8.97
N GLN A 630 9.17 16.62 10.23
CA GLN A 630 8.54 17.65 11.05
C GLN A 630 9.45 18.88 11.23
N ASN A 631 10.74 18.66 11.54
CA ASN A 631 11.71 19.73 11.69
C ASN A 631 11.95 20.49 10.39
N LYS A 632 11.91 19.79 9.25
CA LYS A 632 12.04 20.36 7.92
C LYS A 632 10.86 21.26 7.55
N TYR A 633 9.64 20.88 7.97
CA TYR A 633 8.40 21.58 7.68
C TYR A 633 7.65 21.93 8.97
N PRO A 634 8.12 22.94 9.72
CA PRO A 634 7.51 23.34 10.98
C PRO A 634 6.08 23.84 10.77
N ASN A 635 5.20 23.55 11.73
CA ASN A 635 3.78 23.95 11.78
C ASN A 635 2.85 23.31 10.72
N ILE A 636 3.28 22.28 10.00
CA ILE A 636 2.43 21.54 9.07
C ILE A 636 1.77 20.35 9.77
N PHE A 637 2.50 19.73 10.68
CA PHE A 637 2.04 18.54 11.37
C PHE A 637 1.25 18.90 12.64
N LYS A 638 0.12 18.24 12.78
CA LYS A 638 -0.67 18.19 14.01
C LYS A 638 -0.31 16.93 14.79
N THR A 639 -0.62 16.90 16.06
CA THR A 639 -0.45 15.72 16.90
C THR A 639 -1.65 14.78 16.79
N GLU A 640 -1.52 13.53 17.22
CA GLU A 640 -2.64 12.59 17.28
C GLU A 640 -3.81 13.15 18.12
N LYS A 641 -3.53 13.94 19.14
CA LYS A 641 -4.55 14.56 20.01
C LYS A 641 -5.47 15.51 19.25
N ASP A 642 -4.94 16.19 18.22
CA ASP A 642 -5.67 17.16 17.39
C ASP A 642 -6.54 16.49 16.31
N MET A 643 -6.46 15.17 16.17
CA MET A 643 -7.26 14.43 15.20
C MET A 643 -8.73 14.35 15.65
N PRO A 644 -9.70 14.58 14.74
CA PRO A 644 -11.14 14.46 15.06
C PRO A 644 -11.49 13.08 15.63
N ASN A 645 -12.34 13.04 16.65
CA ASN A 645 -12.70 11.78 17.33
C ASN A 645 -13.34 10.77 16.38
N ILE A 646 -14.21 11.23 15.49
CA ILE A 646 -14.83 10.35 14.49
C ILE A 646 -13.80 9.64 13.61
N ILE A 647 -12.68 10.29 13.32
CA ILE A 647 -11.58 9.67 12.55
C ILE A 647 -10.82 8.67 13.43
N LYS A 648 -10.51 9.02 14.69
CA LYS A 648 -9.83 8.12 15.64
C LYS A 648 -10.60 6.82 15.85
N GLU A 649 -11.91 6.90 15.99
CA GLU A 649 -12.80 5.74 16.18
C GLU A 649 -12.87 4.82 14.95
N ASN A 650 -12.61 5.37 13.75
CA ASN A 650 -12.66 4.65 12.48
C ASN A 650 -11.26 4.38 11.89
N LEU A 651 -10.18 4.51 12.68
CA LEU A 651 -8.85 4.13 12.23
C LEU A 651 -8.79 2.61 12.02
N LEU A 652 -8.18 2.23 10.92
CA LEU A 652 -7.89 0.83 10.59
C LEU A 652 -6.41 0.52 10.86
N TYR A 653 -6.11 -0.72 11.25
CA TYR A 653 -4.73 -1.17 11.36
C TYR A 653 -4.05 -1.03 9.99
N PRO A 654 -2.86 -0.39 9.88
CA PRO A 654 -2.22 -0.13 8.59
C PRO A 654 -1.85 -1.42 7.88
N ARG A 655 -2.55 -1.73 6.79
CA ARG A 655 -2.44 -3.02 6.10
C ARG A 655 -1.02 -3.30 5.61
N LYS A 656 -0.37 -2.32 4.97
CA LYS A 656 0.99 -2.48 4.44
C LYS A 656 2.02 -2.79 5.54
N LEU A 657 1.89 -2.14 6.70
CA LEU A 657 2.71 -2.45 7.88
C LEU A 657 2.42 -3.86 8.38
N TYR A 658 1.14 -4.23 8.50
CA TYR A 658 0.74 -5.56 8.95
C TYR A 658 1.27 -6.68 8.03
N ASP A 659 1.14 -6.52 6.71
CA ASP A 659 1.64 -7.50 5.73
C ASP A 659 3.16 -7.71 5.85
N VAL A 660 3.91 -6.65 6.16
CA VAL A 660 5.35 -6.72 6.42
C VAL A 660 5.63 -7.41 7.76
N GLN A 661 4.91 -7.05 8.81
CA GLN A 661 5.04 -7.66 10.13
C GLN A 661 4.71 -9.14 10.09
N ALA A 662 3.63 -9.53 9.40
CA ALA A 662 3.23 -10.92 9.23
C ALA A 662 4.34 -11.77 8.57
N ARG A 663 5.00 -11.25 7.51
CA ARG A 663 6.13 -11.94 6.87
C ARG A 663 7.37 -12.03 7.77
N ILE A 664 7.61 -11.04 8.62
CA ILE A 664 8.73 -11.11 9.56
C ILE A 664 8.46 -12.15 10.63
N VAL A 665 7.21 -12.24 11.11
CA VAL A 665 6.78 -13.23 12.12
C VAL A 665 6.99 -14.66 11.65
N GLU A 666 7.00 -14.96 10.34
CA GLU A 666 7.33 -16.31 9.81
C GLU A 666 8.61 -16.88 10.42
N ASN A 667 9.61 -16.05 10.64
CA ASN A 667 10.91 -16.45 11.19
C ASN A 667 11.15 -15.91 12.62
N TYR A 668 10.49 -14.82 13.03
CA TYR A 668 10.74 -14.11 14.28
C TYR A 668 9.64 -14.32 15.33
N HIS A 669 8.79 -15.32 15.17
CA HIS A 669 7.76 -15.68 16.17
C HIS A 669 8.32 -16.35 17.43
N LYS A 670 9.56 -16.85 17.39
CA LYS A 670 10.30 -17.36 18.55
C LYS A 670 11.44 -16.43 18.94
N ILE A 671 11.53 -16.12 20.21
CA ILE A 671 12.54 -15.25 20.78
C ILE A 671 13.74 -16.10 21.19
N GLY A 672 14.70 -16.33 20.27
CA GLY A 672 15.94 -16.98 20.60
C GLY A 672 16.93 -17.01 19.43
N ALA A 673 18.18 -16.66 19.71
CA ALA A 673 19.24 -16.68 18.70
C ALA A 673 19.50 -18.09 18.17
N ASP A 674 19.36 -19.10 19.03
CA ASP A 674 19.55 -20.50 18.70
C ASP A 674 18.50 -21.01 17.69
N THR A 675 17.23 -20.80 17.97
CA THR A 675 16.11 -21.22 17.12
C THR A 675 16.15 -20.51 15.77
N LEU A 676 16.42 -19.18 15.75
CA LEU A 676 16.56 -18.43 14.50
C LEU A 676 17.78 -18.91 13.70
N TYR A 677 18.90 -19.19 14.36
CA TYR A 677 20.10 -19.66 13.69
C TYR A 677 19.93 -21.06 13.10
N ARG A 678 19.34 -21.99 13.83
CA ARG A 678 19.11 -23.38 13.38
C ARG A 678 18.01 -23.47 12.33
N SER A 679 17.21 -22.41 12.18
CA SER A 679 16.03 -22.42 11.33
C SER A 679 15.08 -23.53 11.73
N GLU A 680 14.96 -23.76 13.05
CA GLU A 680 14.00 -24.68 13.63
C GLU A 680 12.62 -24.00 13.68
N ASP A 681 11.56 -24.75 13.32
CA ASP A 681 10.19 -24.25 13.38
C ASP A 681 9.98 -22.94 12.56
N ILE A 682 10.36 -22.97 11.29
CA ILE A 682 10.05 -21.90 10.36
C ILE A 682 8.59 -22.01 9.96
N TRP A 683 7.91 -20.89 9.95
CA TRP A 683 6.54 -20.76 9.51
C TRP A 683 6.47 -20.14 8.11
N GLU A 684 5.38 -20.42 7.43
CA GLU A 684 5.01 -19.74 6.18
C GLU A 684 3.54 -19.28 6.27
N ILE A 685 3.23 -18.17 5.63
CA ILE A 685 1.86 -17.69 5.54
C ILE A 685 1.04 -18.71 4.75
N SER A 686 -0.07 -19.15 5.32
CA SER A 686 -0.95 -20.14 4.69
C SER A 686 -1.44 -19.65 3.33
N SER A 687 -1.33 -20.50 2.30
CA SER A 687 -1.67 -20.18 0.92
C SER A 687 -2.54 -21.28 0.29
N VAL A 688 -3.27 -20.94 -0.79
CA VAL A 688 -4.08 -21.87 -1.57
C VAL A 688 -3.26 -22.43 -2.73
N LYS A 689 -2.97 -23.74 -2.73
CA LYS A 689 -2.11 -24.39 -3.73
C LYS A 689 -2.68 -24.40 -5.15
N ASN A 690 -4.00 -24.54 -5.29
CA ASN A 690 -4.66 -24.73 -6.59
C ASN A 690 -4.80 -23.45 -7.45
N GLU A 691 -4.46 -22.31 -6.90
CA GLU A 691 -4.50 -21.00 -7.58
C GLU A 691 -3.09 -20.37 -7.69
N ASN A 692 -2.11 -21.10 -8.22
CA ASN A 692 -0.72 -20.65 -8.38
C ASN A 692 -0.05 -20.20 -7.06
N ASN A 693 -0.30 -20.90 -5.95
CA ASN A 693 0.15 -20.56 -4.59
C ASN A 693 -0.27 -19.13 -4.18
N LYS A 694 -1.46 -18.71 -4.58
CA LYS A 694 -1.99 -17.42 -4.21
C LYS A 694 -2.15 -17.36 -2.69
N ILE A 695 -1.43 -16.45 -2.05
CA ILE A 695 -1.59 -16.15 -0.64
C ILE A 695 -3.02 -15.66 -0.41
N ILE A 696 -3.68 -16.16 0.62
CA ILE A 696 -5.02 -15.69 1.01
C ILE A 696 -4.94 -14.19 1.26
N ASP A 697 -5.80 -13.43 0.62
CA ASP A 697 -5.82 -11.98 0.79
C ASP A 697 -6.19 -11.65 2.25
N THR A 698 -5.29 -10.95 2.95
CA THR A 698 -5.52 -10.50 4.32
C THR A 698 -6.76 -9.61 4.34
N ARG A 699 -7.73 -9.93 5.20
CA ARG A 699 -9.00 -9.22 5.32
C ARG A 699 -9.17 -8.62 6.69
N TYR A 700 -9.94 -7.54 6.74
CA TYR A 700 -10.47 -7.07 8.01
C TYR A 700 -11.66 -7.94 8.41
N LEU A 701 -11.56 -8.53 9.58
CA LEU A 701 -12.60 -9.35 10.21
C LEU A 701 -12.90 -8.78 11.59
N ASN A 702 -14.15 -8.87 12.01
CA ASN A 702 -14.49 -8.60 13.40
C ASN A 702 -14.08 -9.81 14.23
N ILE A 703 -13.11 -9.62 15.11
CA ILE A 703 -12.56 -10.66 15.97
C ILE A 703 -12.76 -10.25 17.43
N LYS A 704 -13.29 -11.17 18.25
CA LYS A 704 -13.42 -10.97 19.68
C LYS A 704 -12.06 -11.22 20.33
N LEU A 705 -11.42 -10.15 20.78
CA LEU A 705 -10.16 -10.23 21.52
C LEU A 705 -10.45 -10.48 22.99
N GLU A 706 -9.56 -11.18 23.69
CA GLU A 706 -9.64 -11.31 25.14
C GLU A 706 -9.61 -9.91 25.80
N ASN A 707 -10.39 -9.71 26.82
CA ASN A 707 -10.58 -8.46 27.54
C ASN A 707 -11.24 -7.32 26.75
N GLU A 708 -11.80 -7.60 25.57
CA GLU A 708 -12.65 -6.65 24.82
C GLU A 708 -14.11 -7.12 24.89
N GLU A 709 -14.99 -6.18 25.25
CA GLU A 709 -16.43 -6.49 25.35
C GLU A 709 -17.06 -6.78 23.98
N LYS A 710 -16.57 -6.07 22.93
CA LYS A 710 -17.11 -6.16 21.57
C LYS A 710 -16.02 -6.61 20.59
N PRO A 711 -16.41 -7.32 19.53
CA PRO A 711 -15.49 -7.64 18.44
C PRO A 711 -14.84 -6.36 17.86
N LYS A 712 -13.55 -6.48 17.53
CA LYS A 712 -12.76 -5.40 16.91
C LYS A 712 -12.41 -5.76 15.48
N LEU A 713 -12.53 -4.78 14.60
CA LEU A 713 -12.13 -4.91 13.20
C LEU A 713 -10.60 -5.09 13.13
N SER A 714 -10.16 -6.29 12.80
CA SER A 714 -8.78 -6.73 12.90
C SER A 714 -8.31 -7.41 11.61
N LEU A 715 -7.02 -7.36 11.34
CA LEU A 715 -6.38 -8.14 10.28
C LEU A 715 -5.95 -9.49 10.83
N LEU A 716 -6.07 -10.54 10.02
CA LEU A 716 -5.76 -11.91 10.39
C LEU A 716 -4.85 -12.55 9.35
N THR A 717 -3.82 -13.27 9.84
CA THR A 717 -2.94 -14.11 9.01
C THR A 717 -2.71 -15.43 9.70
N MET A 718 -2.92 -16.54 8.96
CA MET A 718 -2.66 -17.89 9.44
C MET A 718 -1.29 -18.37 9.00
N TYR A 719 -0.64 -19.19 9.83
CA TYR A 719 0.66 -19.76 9.56
C TYR A 719 0.63 -21.28 9.60
N THR A 720 1.35 -21.89 8.67
CA THR A 720 1.67 -23.31 8.64
C THR A 720 3.17 -23.49 8.86
N PRO A 721 3.65 -24.58 9.47
CA PRO A 721 5.08 -24.86 9.49
C PRO A 721 5.58 -25.07 8.07
N PHE A 722 6.80 -24.63 7.80
CA PHE A 722 7.43 -24.85 6.50
C PHE A 722 7.39 -26.35 6.13
N SER A 723 6.95 -26.66 4.92
CA SER A 723 6.78 -28.02 4.40
C SER A 723 5.72 -28.89 5.08
N LYS A 724 4.89 -28.37 5.99
CA LYS A 724 3.75 -29.05 6.60
C LYS A 724 2.44 -28.36 6.22
N GLN A 725 1.33 -29.08 6.43
CA GLN A 725 0.02 -28.58 5.98
C GLN A 725 -0.97 -28.27 7.12
N ASN A 726 -0.53 -28.32 8.37
CA ASN A 726 -1.38 -27.99 9.51
C ASN A 726 -1.13 -26.55 9.98
N ILE A 727 -2.14 -25.91 10.54
CA ILE A 727 -1.99 -24.56 11.10
C ILE A 727 -1.26 -24.66 12.43
N ASN A 728 -0.19 -23.86 12.59
CA ASN A 728 0.58 -23.76 13.84
C ASN A 728 0.19 -22.53 14.68
N GLY A 729 -0.45 -21.57 14.07
CA GLY A 729 -0.86 -20.35 14.76
C GLY A 729 -1.41 -19.30 13.83
N TYR A 730 -1.82 -18.19 14.41
CA TYR A 730 -2.31 -17.05 13.68
C TYR A 730 -1.95 -15.73 14.35
N LEU A 731 -1.73 -14.70 13.52
CA LEU A 731 -1.43 -13.33 13.94
C LEU A 731 -2.67 -12.47 13.78
N ILE A 732 -3.01 -11.70 14.80
CA ILE A 732 -4.07 -10.68 14.76
C ILE A 732 -3.43 -9.31 14.91
N GLY A 733 -3.75 -8.41 13.97
CA GLY A 733 -3.42 -6.99 14.04
C GLY A 733 -4.67 -6.16 14.28
N SER A 734 -4.77 -5.51 15.43
CA SER A 734 -5.93 -4.73 15.85
C SER A 734 -5.55 -3.37 16.41
N ILE A 735 -6.50 -2.42 16.42
CA ILE A 735 -6.34 -1.15 17.14
C ILE A 735 -7.08 -1.26 18.47
N VAL A 736 -6.32 -1.23 19.55
CA VAL A 736 -6.82 -1.27 20.92
C VAL A 736 -6.42 0.05 21.61
N ASN A 737 -7.38 0.79 22.15
CA ASN A 737 -7.17 2.08 22.80
C ASN A 737 -6.35 3.08 21.93
N GLY A 738 -6.64 3.12 20.61
CA GLY A 738 -5.97 3.99 19.66
C GLY A 738 -4.57 3.53 19.23
N LYS A 739 -4.06 2.39 19.74
CA LYS A 739 -2.71 1.89 19.43
C LYS A 739 -2.76 0.58 18.67
N ASN A 740 -1.82 0.43 17.73
CA ASN A 740 -1.63 -0.83 17.03
C ASN A 740 -1.16 -1.92 18.00
N LYS A 741 -1.87 -3.04 18.04
CA LYS A 741 -1.55 -4.22 18.83
C LYS A 741 -1.42 -5.45 17.92
N LEU A 742 -0.37 -6.24 18.14
CA LEU A 742 -0.17 -7.55 17.50
C LEU A 742 -0.34 -8.64 18.54
N THR A 743 -1.25 -9.57 18.30
CA THR A 743 -1.46 -10.74 19.15
C THR A 743 -1.18 -12.00 18.34
N LEU A 744 -0.26 -12.82 18.80
CA LEU A 744 0.11 -14.08 18.16
C LEU A 744 -0.45 -15.23 18.98
N TYR A 745 -1.35 -16.00 18.39
CA TYR A 745 -1.84 -17.25 18.93
C TYR A 745 -1.05 -18.42 18.36
N LYS A 746 -0.54 -19.28 19.23
CA LYS A 746 0.20 -20.50 18.86
C LYS A 746 -0.54 -21.70 19.35
N PHE A 747 -0.66 -22.73 18.51
CA PHE A 747 -1.15 -24.04 18.94
C PHE A 747 0.01 -24.85 19.53
N ASP A 748 -0.29 -25.68 20.55
CA ASP A 748 0.71 -26.60 21.09
C ASP A 748 1.07 -27.63 20.00
N GLN A 749 2.32 -28.14 20.05
CA GLN A 749 2.85 -29.05 19.02
C GLN A 749 2.05 -30.32 18.82
N ASN A 750 1.30 -30.72 19.82
CA ASN A 750 0.42 -31.93 19.79
C ASN A 750 -0.95 -31.63 19.17
N GLU A 751 -1.29 -30.37 18.96
CA GLU A 751 -2.57 -29.93 18.41
C GLU A 751 -2.40 -29.49 16.96
N SER A 752 -3.10 -30.09 16.05
CA SER A 752 -3.01 -29.76 14.63
C SER A 752 -4.37 -29.43 14.05
N LEU A 753 -4.59 -28.17 13.76
CA LEU A 753 -5.72 -27.74 12.94
C LEU A 753 -5.37 -27.88 11.45
N LEU A 754 -6.32 -28.33 10.67
CA LEU A 754 -6.14 -28.52 9.24
C LEU A 754 -5.84 -27.19 8.56
N SER A 755 -4.90 -27.17 7.62
CA SER A 755 -4.70 -26.01 6.76
C SER A 755 -5.90 -25.84 5.84
N LEU A 756 -5.94 -24.68 5.19
CA LEU A 756 -6.97 -24.39 4.20
C LEU A 756 -7.02 -25.42 3.07
N ASN A 757 -5.86 -25.89 2.61
CA ASN A 757 -5.79 -26.89 1.54
C ASN A 757 -6.37 -28.24 1.98
N LEU A 758 -5.95 -28.72 3.15
CA LEU A 758 -6.48 -29.97 3.69
C LEU A 758 -7.97 -29.89 3.99
N MET A 759 -8.46 -28.72 4.43
CA MET A 759 -9.89 -28.55 4.67
C MET A 759 -10.66 -28.48 3.34
N ARG A 760 -10.13 -27.86 2.30
CA ARG A 760 -10.74 -27.90 0.96
C ARG A 760 -10.78 -29.30 0.39
N ASP A 761 -9.73 -30.10 0.59
CA ASP A 761 -9.73 -31.52 0.19
C ASP A 761 -10.83 -32.29 0.93
N LYS A 762 -10.99 -32.05 2.23
CA LYS A 762 -12.07 -32.64 3.03
C LYS A 762 -13.47 -32.24 2.58
N ILE A 763 -13.66 -30.96 2.24
CA ILE A 763 -14.92 -30.45 1.68
C ILE A 763 -15.22 -31.15 0.33
N HIS A 764 -14.20 -31.42 -0.50
CA HIS A 764 -14.37 -32.15 -1.75
C HIS A 764 -14.66 -33.65 -1.56
N GLU A 765 -14.22 -34.21 -0.45
CA GLU A 765 -14.53 -35.62 -0.09
C GLU A 765 -15.93 -35.74 0.52
N ASP A 766 -16.51 -34.67 1.06
CA ASP A 766 -17.88 -34.67 1.55
C ASP A 766 -18.87 -34.83 0.41
N GLU A 767 -19.67 -35.90 0.48
CA GLU A 767 -20.58 -36.30 -0.60
C GLU A 767 -21.65 -35.22 -0.89
N LYS A 768 -22.18 -34.56 0.14
CA LYS A 768 -23.18 -33.50 0.01
C LYS A 768 -22.57 -32.27 -0.62
N ALA A 769 -21.39 -31.81 -0.15
CA ALA A 769 -20.68 -30.67 -0.70
C ALA A 769 -20.31 -30.88 -2.16
N LYS A 770 -19.85 -32.07 -2.53
CA LYS A 770 -19.51 -32.43 -3.90
C LYS A 770 -20.72 -32.37 -4.84
N ILE A 771 -21.85 -32.95 -4.44
CA ILE A 771 -23.07 -32.92 -5.22
C ILE A 771 -23.54 -31.48 -5.47
N GLU A 772 -23.54 -30.64 -4.46
CA GLU A 772 -23.96 -29.24 -4.60
C GLU A 772 -22.98 -28.41 -5.45
N LEU A 773 -21.67 -28.64 -5.30
CA LEU A 773 -20.65 -27.96 -6.13
C LEU A 773 -20.77 -28.38 -7.60
N ASP A 774 -21.01 -29.67 -7.89
CA ASP A 774 -21.21 -30.18 -9.24
C ASP A 774 -22.47 -29.60 -9.92
N LYS A 775 -23.55 -29.37 -9.15
CA LYS A 775 -24.77 -28.71 -9.66
C LYS A 775 -24.51 -27.26 -10.11
N ILE A 776 -23.60 -26.55 -9.43
CA ILE A 776 -23.28 -25.14 -9.74
C ILE A 776 -22.30 -25.03 -10.90
N SER A 777 -21.39 -26.00 -11.06
CA SER A 777 -20.39 -26.05 -12.14
C SER A 777 -21.02 -26.49 -13.48
N ARG A 778 -21.61 -25.53 -14.21
CA ARG A 778 -22.20 -25.80 -15.54
C ARG A 778 -21.41 -25.10 -16.65
N MET A 779 -21.53 -25.60 -17.88
CA MET A 779 -20.96 -24.92 -19.04
C MET A 779 -21.43 -23.45 -19.15
N GLY A 780 -20.49 -22.54 -19.41
CA GLY A 780 -20.80 -21.10 -19.51
C GLY A 780 -20.89 -20.38 -18.16
N THR A 781 -20.46 -21.02 -17.07
CA THR A 781 -20.38 -20.39 -15.75
C THR A 781 -18.97 -20.54 -15.18
N GLU A 782 -18.53 -19.54 -14.42
CA GLU A 782 -17.35 -19.57 -13.57
C GLU A 782 -17.78 -19.70 -12.10
N VAL A 783 -17.15 -20.61 -11.37
CA VAL A 783 -17.38 -20.80 -9.93
C VAL A 783 -16.22 -20.16 -9.17
N VAL A 784 -16.52 -19.14 -8.39
CA VAL A 784 -15.55 -18.47 -7.53
C VAL A 784 -15.77 -18.89 -6.08
N ARG A 785 -14.72 -19.43 -5.47
CA ARG A 785 -14.68 -19.88 -4.07
C ARG A 785 -13.77 -18.92 -3.29
N ASP A 786 -14.29 -18.30 -2.26
CA ASP A 786 -13.58 -17.25 -1.52
C ASP A 786 -13.45 -17.62 -0.04
N THR A 787 -12.56 -18.56 0.26
CA THR A 787 -12.40 -19.14 1.58
C THR A 787 -11.77 -18.18 2.57
N MET A 788 -12.26 -18.20 3.80
CA MET A 788 -11.70 -17.47 4.95
C MET A 788 -11.68 -18.35 6.19
N LEU A 789 -10.84 -17.98 7.15
CA LEU A 789 -10.66 -18.64 8.43
C LEU A 789 -11.07 -17.68 9.53
N VAL A 790 -11.99 -18.09 10.38
CA VAL A 790 -12.54 -17.25 11.45
C VAL A 790 -12.19 -17.90 12.79
N PRO A 791 -11.31 -17.29 13.61
CA PRO A 791 -11.03 -17.81 14.95
C PRO A 791 -12.27 -17.67 15.84
N ILE A 792 -12.66 -18.77 16.47
CA ILE A 792 -13.76 -18.82 17.43
C ILE A 792 -13.30 -19.65 18.62
N SER A 793 -13.28 -19.04 19.83
CA SER A 793 -12.77 -19.67 21.04
C SER A 793 -11.33 -20.21 20.83
N THR A 794 -11.07 -21.48 21.05
CA THR A 794 -9.79 -22.16 20.83
C THR A 794 -9.72 -22.87 19.46
N SER A 795 -10.71 -22.65 18.59
CA SER A 795 -10.85 -23.33 17.31
C SER A 795 -10.92 -22.37 16.12
N ILE A 796 -11.02 -22.92 14.93
CA ILE A 796 -11.14 -22.15 13.67
C ILE A 796 -12.35 -22.65 12.89
N LEU A 797 -13.26 -21.75 12.57
CA LEU A 797 -14.34 -21.97 11.62
C LEU A 797 -13.84 -21.64 10.21
N TYR A 798 -13.89 -22.62 9.30
CA TYR A 798 -13.64 -22.45 7.88
C TYR A 798 -14.94 -21.99 7.23
N VAL A 799 -14.90 -20.87 6.50
CA VAL A 799 -16.06 -20.32 5.82
C VAL A 799 -15.71 -20.13 4.35
N GLU A 800 -16.47 -20.78 3.48
CA GLU A 800 -16.27 -20.72 2.03
C GLU A 800 -17.55 -20.36 1.31
N PRO A 801 -17.77 -19.06 1.04
CA PRO A 801 -18.84 -18.65 0.14
C PRO A 801 -18.52 -19.06 -1.29
N VAL A 802 -19.52 -19.60 -2.00
CA VAL A 802 -19.42 -20.09 -3.37
C VAL A 802 -20.31 -19.25 -4.27
N TYR A 803 -19.66 -18.53 -5.21
CA TYR A 803 -20.34 -17.69 -6.17
C TYR A 803 -20.37 -18.33 -7.55
N GLN A 804 -21.47 -18.13 -8.28
CA GLN A 804 -21.60 -18.44 -9.68
C GLN A 804 -21.60 -17.14 -10.48
N ILE A 805 -20.79 -17.10 -11.53
CA ILE A 805 -20.71 -15.99 -12.47
C ILE A 805 -21.02 -16.51 -13.86
N HIS A 806 -22.04 -15.99 -14.51
CA HIS A 806 -22.33 -16.32 -15.91
C HIS A 806 -21.37 -15.59 -16.84
N LEU A 807 -20.73 -16.30 -17.77
CA LEU A 807 -19.73 -15.76 -18.70
C LEU A 807 -20.40 -15.05 -19.90
N ASN A 808 -21.25 -14.07 -19.64
CA ASN A 808 -21.92 -13.21 -20.61
C ASN A 808 -21.61 -11.74 -20.35
N GLU A 809 -22.09 -10.82 -21.21
CA GLU A 809 -21.76 -9.38 -21.14
C GLU A 809 -22.15 -8.69 -19.81
N ASN A 810 -23.05 -9.26 -19.01
CA ASN A 810 -23.50 -8.75 -17.72
C ASN A 810 -23.33 -9.78 -16.60
N SER A 811 -22.10 -10.23 -16.42
CA SER A 811 -21.76 -11.27 -15.43
C SER A 811 -21.81 -10.74 -13.99
N VAL A 812 -22.97 -10.88 -13.35
CA VAL A 812 -23.18 -10.55 -11.95
C VAL A 812 -22.83 -11.75 -11.08
N PRO A 813 -21.92 -11.62 -10.10
CA PRO A 813 -21.67 -12.69 -9.13
C PRO A 813 -22.91 -12.93 -8.25
N VAL A 814 -23.37 -14.17 -8.19
CA VAL A 814 -24.50 -14.61 -7.36
C VAL A 814 -24.01 -15.63 -6.34
N LEU A 815 -24.25 -15.42 -5.07
CA LEU A 815 -23.97 -16.41 -4.02
C LEU A 815 -24.92 -17.60 -4.18
N LYS A 816 -24.39 -18.80 -4.33
CA LYS A 816 -25.19 -20.03 -4.47
C LYS A 816 -25.26 -20.81 -3.18
N MET A 817 -24.18 -20.81 -2.43
CA MET A 817 -24.14 -21.45 -1.12
C MET A 817 -22.96 -20.93 -0.29
N VAL A 818 -23.01 -21.17 0.98
CA VAL A 818 -21.90 -21.04 1.92
C VAL A 818 -21.59 -22.43 2.47
N ILE A 819 -20.33 -22.82 2.41
CA ILE A 819 -19.83 -24.04 3.04
C ILE A 819 -19.07 -23.64 4.29
N VAL A 820 -19.35 -24.28 5.40
CA VAL A 820 -18.57 -24.12 6.63
C VAL A 820 -18.00 -25.48 7.04
N ALA A 821 -16.82 -25.45 7.67
CA ALA A 821 -16.21 -26.68 8.18
C ALA A 821 -15.46 -26.42 9.48
N ASN A 822 -15.43 -27.43 10.35
CA ASN A 822 -14.64 -27.46 11.56
C ASN A 822 -14.34 -28.92 11.93
N GLY A 823 -13.07 -29.24 12.06
CA GLY A 823 -12.65 -30.64 12.32
C GLY A 823 -13.11 -31.59 11.23
N SER A 824 -13.95 -32.57 11.59
CA SER A 824 -14.53 -33.53 10.65
C SER A 824 -15.88 -33.12 10.09
N LYS A 825 -16.48 -32.06 10.58
CA LYS A 825 -17.86 -31.68 10.24
C LYS A 825 -17.86 -30.67 9.09
N VAL A 826 -18.85 -30.82 8.18
CA VAL A 826 -19.10 -29.89 7.07
C VAL A 826 -20.59 -29.53 7.12
N GLY A 827 -20.86 -28.21 7.03
CA GLY A 827 -22.21 -27.67 6.96
C GLY A 827 -22.39 -26.86 5.69
N ILE A 828 -23.51 -26.98 5.01
CA ILE A 828 -23.83 -26.30 3.76
C ILE A 828 -25.17 -25.59 3.92
N GLY A 829 -25.25 -24.35 3.46
CA GLY A 829 -26.48 -23.58 3.53
C GLY A 829 -26.54 -22.50 2.46
N SER A 830 -27.70 -21.90 2.23
CA SER A 830 -27.90 -20.74 1.36
C SER A 830 -27.32 -19.47 1.97
N SER A 831 -27.17 -19.42 3.28
CA SER A 831 -26.55 -18.36 4.06
C SER A 831 -25.50 -18.92 5.01
N LEU A 832 -24.66 -18.05 5.58
CA LEU A 832 -23.71 -18.46 6.62
C LEU A 832 -24.43 -19.05 7.84
N LYS A 833 -25.55 -18.47 8.21
CA LYS A 833 -26.39 -18.92 9.32
C LYS A 833 -26.87 -20.36 9.10
N ASP A 834 -27.43 -20.65 7.91
CA ASP A 834 -27.91 -22.00 7.57
C ASP A 834 -26.76 -23.00 7.55
N ALA A 835 -25.62 -22.62 6.95
CA ALA A 835 -24.43 -23.46 6.90
C ALA A 835 -23.91 -23.82 8.30
N VAL A 836 -23.82 -22.84 9.21
CA VAL A 836 -23.43 -23.06 10.61
C VAL A 836 -24.47 -23.92 11.36
N SER A 837 -25.75 -23.73 11.10
CA SER A 837 -26.81 -24.59 11.68
C SER A 837 -26.65 -26.02 11.22
N ASN A 838 -26.41 -26.26 9.94
CA ASN A 838 -26.23 -27.58 9.36
C ASN A 838 -24.92 -28.26 9.78
N LEU A 839 -23.91 -27.51 10.22
CA LEU A 839 -22.67 -28.10 10.79
C LEU A 839 -22.94 -28.99 12.04
N PHE A 840 -24.05 -28.76 12.75
CA PHE A 840 -24.43 -29.46 13.99
C PHE A 840 -25.69 -30.31 13.86
N SER A 841 -26.17 -30.58 12.64
CA SER A 841 -27.45 -31.26 12.38
C SER A 841 -27.49 -32.76 12.72
N ASP A 842 -26.36 -33.45 12.88
CA ASP A 842 -26.29 -34.85 13.22
C ASP A 842 -26.59 -35.16 14.68
N THR A 843 -26.77 -34.17 15.54
CA THR A 843 -27.30 -34.34 16.89
C THR A 843 -28.75 -33.91 16.89
N ALA A 844 -29.70 -34.87 16.95
CA ALA A 844 -31.14 -34.70 17.06
C ALA A 844 -31.53 -33.86 18.28
N ILE A 845 -31.26 -32.56 18.25
CA ILE A 845 -31.87 -31.60 19.15
C ILE A 845 -32.21 -30.40 18.23
N ASN A 846 -33.53 -30.19 17.99
CA ASN A 846 -34.07 -28.97 17.44
C ASN A 846 -33.61 -27.77 18.30
N ILE A 847 -32.43 -27.24 18.05
CA ILE A 847 -32.08 -25.94 18.53
C ILE A 847 -32.21 -25.01 17.33
N ASN A 848 -33.25 -24.19 17.39
CA ASN A 848 -33.28 -22.97 16.56
C ASN A 848 -32.00 -22.20 16.87
N ILE A 849 -30.92 -22.46 16.13
CA ILE A 849 -29.74 -21.63 16.16
C ILE A 849 -30.17 -20.37 15.46
N TYR A 850 -30.56 -19.42 16.31
CA TYR A 850 -30.72 -18.05 15.99
C TYR A 850 -31.73 -17.68 14.90
N ASP A 851 -32.98 -17.68 15.27
CA ASP A 851 -33.97 -16.79 14.68
C ASP A 851 -33.92 -15.45 15.45
N PRO A 852 -33.61 -14.30 14.80
CA PRO A 852 -33.78 -12.98 15.42
C PRO A 852 -35.20 -12.79 15.95
N ASN A 853 -36.17 -13.63 15.53
CA ASN A 853 -37.53 -13.71 15.99
C ASN A 853 -37.75 -14.87 17.00
N ASP A 854 -36.72 -15.53 17.50
CA ASP A 854 -36.88 -16.50 18.60
C ASP A 854 -37.36 -15.74 19.85
N MET A 855 -38.57 -16.05 20.26
CA MET A 855 -39.23 -15.39 21.40
C MET A 855 -38.38 -15.52 22.68
N ASN A 856 -37.73 -16.64 22.94
CA ASN A 856 -36.88 -16.82 24.12
C ASN A 856 -35.65 -15.96 24.11
N PHE A 857 -35.02 -15.79 22.95
CA PHE A 857 -33.86 -14.91 22.77
C PHE A 857 -34.26 -13.45 22.91
N LEU A 858 -35.38 -13.03 22.29
CA LEU A 858 -35.90 -11.67 22.42
C LEU A 858 -36.29 -11.36 23.87
N LEU A 859 -36.85 -12.34 24.58
CA LEU A 859 -37.15 -12.22 26.00
C LEU A 859 -35.89 -12.05 26.85
N GLU A 860 -34.84 -12.78 26.58
CA GLU A 860 -33.56 -12.65 27.28
C GLU A 860 -32.91 -11.28 27.02
N LYS A 861 -32.94 -10.80 25.78
CA LYS A 861 -32.49 -9.42 25.44
C LYS A 861 -33.34 -8.35 26.13
N ILE A 862 -34.63 -8.54 26.22
CA ILE A 862 -35.56 -7.62 26.93
C ILE A 862 -35.24 -7.60 28.43
N ILE A 863 -34.96 -8.77 29.04
CA ILE A 863 -34.57 -8.87 30.45
C ILE A 863 -33.25 -8.13 30.69
N ASN A 864 -32.25 -8.34 29.83
CA ASN A 864 -30.97 -7.65 29.93
C ASN A 864 -31.09 -6.14 29.63
N GLY A 865 -31.89 -5.75 28.65
CA GLY A 865 -32.20 -4.34 28.36
C GLY A 865 -32.88 -3.63 29.53
N ASN A 866 -33.80 -4.32 30.23
CA ASN A 866 -34.45 -3.80 31.42
C ASN A 866 -33.48 -3.68 32.61
N LYS A 867 -32.50 -4.57 32.72
CA LYS A 867 -31.43 -4.46 33.72
C LYS A 867 -30.57 -3.21 33.47
N ASN A 868 -30.15 -2.99 32.23
CA ASN A 868 -29.38 -1.81 31.84
C ASN A 868 -30.18 -0.50 32.05
N LEU A 869 -31.46 -0.50 31.73
CA LEU A 869 -32.33 0.62 32.00
C LEU A 869 -32.48 0.94 33.49
N LYS A 870 -32.58 -0.09 34.34
CA LYS A 870 -32.57 0.09 35.80
C LYS A 870 -31.24 0.67 36.31
N GLU A 871 -30.12 0.25 35.78
CA GLU A 871 -28.80 0.80 36.10
C GLU A 871 -28.68 2.27 35.67
N SER A 872 -29.15 2.61 34.46
CA SER A 872 -29.20 3.98 33.94
C SER A 872 -30.11 4.87 34.77
N LEU A 873 -31.26 4.38 35.23
CA LEU A 873 -32.20 5.06 36.12
C LEU A 873 -31.57 5.31 37.50
N ASN A 874 -30.91 4.31 38.08
CA ASN A 874 -30.24 4.41 39.37
C ASN A 874 -29.09 5.41 39.34
N SER A 875 -28.36 5.48 38.25
CA SER A 875 -27.26 6.43 38.01
C SER A 875 -27.74 7.85 37.65
N LYS A 876 -29.04 8.05 37.46
CA LYS A 876 -29.66 9.32 37.01
C LYS A 876 -29.06 9.87 35.71
N ASN A 877 -28.56 9.01 34.84
CA ASN A 877 -27.91 9.39 33.58
C ASN A 877 -28.95 9.51 32.45
N TRP A 878 -29.60 10.68 32.37
CA TRP A 878 -30.68 10.97 31.44
C TRP A 878 -30.35 10.72 29.96
N LYS A 879 -29.07 10.83 29.60
CA LYS A 879 -28.62 10.58 28.23
C LYS A 879 -28.73 9.09 27.84
N TYR A 880 -28.48 8.19 28.79
CA TYR A 880 -28.54 6.74 28.56
C TYR A 880 -29.97 6.19 28.78
N ILE A 881 -30.76 6.79 29.67
CA ILE A 881 -32.12 6.37 29.92
C ILE A 881 -32.96 6.41 28.63
N GLY A 882 -32.91 7.53 27.88
CA GLY A 882 -33.61 7.64 26.59
C GLY A 882 -33.17 6.56 25.60
N LYS A 883 -31.89 6.31 25.51
CA LYS A 883 -31.30 5.28 24.61
C LYS A 883 -31.73 3.86 25.02
N ASP A 884 -31.74 3.57 26.30
CA ASP A 884 -32.13 2.25 26.82
C ASP A 884 -33.62 2.00 26.68
N VAL A 885 -34.45 3.05 26.84
CA VAL A 885 -35.91 2.99 26.58
C VAL A 885 -36.18 2.72 25.09
N ASP A 886 -35.53 3.47 24.16
CA ASP A 886 -35.68 3.25 22.71
C ASP A 886 -35.27 1.84 22.29
N LYS A 887 -34.19 1.32 22.87
CA LYS A 887 -33.70 -0.01 22.61
C LYS A 887 -34.68 -1.08 23.11
N LEU A 888 -35.23 -0.88 24.28
CA LEU A 888 -36.19 -1.81 24.88
C LEU A 888 -37.49 -1.83 24.07
N THR A 889 -37.99 -0.67 23.65
CA THR A 889 -39.20 -0.52 22.80
C THR A 889 -39.01 -1.28 21.48
N LYS A 890 -37.85 -1.11 20.80
CA LYS A 890 -37.56 -1.86 19.57
C LYS A 890 -37.56 -3.38 19.77
N LEU A 891 -36.96 -3.87 20.88
CA LEU A 891 -36.94 -5.30 21.18
C LEU A 891 -38.36 -5.84 21.47
N ILE A 892 -39.25 -5.05 22.06
CA ILE A 892 -40.63 -5.43 22.27
C ILE A 892 -41.40 -5.48 20.93
N ASP A 893 -41.19 -4.51 20.04
CA ASP A 893 -41.78 -4.52 18.69
C ASP A 893 -41.31 -5.75 17.86
N GLU A 894 -40.03 -6.13 18.00
CA GLU A 894 -39.48 -7.32 17.37
C GLU A 894 -40.11 -8.61 17.95
N LEU A 895 -40.33 -8.68 19.25
CA LEU A 895 -41.00 -9.80 19.89
C LEU A 895 -42.47 -9.94 19.43
N GLU A 896 -43.18 -8.85 19.28
CA GLU A 896 -44.55 -8.87 18.74
C GLU A 896 -44.62 -9.39 17.30
N LYS A 897 -43.66 -8.96 16.45
CA LYS A 897 -43.55 -9.46 15.07
C LYS A 897 -43.17 -10.94 15.02
N ALA A 898 -42.27 -11.39 15.89
CA ALA A 898 -41.88 -12.77 15.99
C ALA A 898 -43.01 -13.67 16.43
N LYS A 899 -43.80 -13.22 17.40
CA LYS A 899 -45.02 -13.90 17.84
C LYS A 899 -46.05 -14.05 16.72
N ALA A 900 -46.31 -12.97 15.98
CA ALA A 900 -47.25 -13.01 14.85
C ALA A 900 -46.77 -14.00 13.75
N LYS A 901 -45.49 -14.07 13.46
CA LYS A 901 -44.92 -15.05 12.52
C LYS A 901 -45.03 -16.50 13.03
N ASP A 902 -44.80 -16.76 14.30
CA ASP A 902 -44.89 -18.10 14.88
C ASP A 902 -46.37 -18.57 14.89
N ASP A 903 -47.29 -17.68 15.16
CA ASP A 903 -48.75 -17.97 15.07
C ASP A 903 -49.19 -18.30 13.63
N MET A 904 -48.63 -17.58 12.62
CA MET A 904 -48.90 -17.91 11.22
C MET A 904 -48.27 -19.25 10.80
N ARG A 905 -47.10 -19.57 11.31
CA ARG A 905 -46.43 -20.85 11.02
C ARG A 905 -47.23 -22.02 11.62
N LYS A 906 -47.63 -21.92 12.87
CA LYS A 906 -48.46 -22.94 13.53
C LYS A 906 -49.82 -23.13 12.80
N ASN A 907 -50.41 -22.06 12.31
CA ASN A 907 -51.61 -22.15 11.49
C ASN A 907 -51.39 -22.87 10.16
N ARG A 908 -50.27 -22.60 9.47
CA ARG A 908 -49.87 -23.34 8.25
C ARG A 908 -49.61 -24.82 8.52
N GLU A 909 -48.82 -25.15 9.57
CA GLU A 909 -48.53 -26.53 9.92
C GLU A 909 -49.80 -27.31 10.27
N ASN A 910 -50.82 -26.65 10.86
CA ASN A 910 -52.13 -27.26 11.10
C ASN A 910 -52.91 -27.47 9.80
N ILE A 911 -52.84 -26.55 8.86
CA ILE A 911 -53.47 -26.66 7.53
C ILE A 911 -52.81 -27.80 6.73
N ASP A 912 -51.50 -27.91 6.77
CA ASP A 912 -50.75 -28.94 6.08
C ASP A 912 -51.01 -30.32 6.69
N LYS A 913 -51.13 -30.45 8.01
CA LYS A 913 -51.57 -31.66 8.69
C LYS A 913 -53.01 -32.10 8.32
N ILE A 914 -53.91 -31.13 8.17
CA ILE A 914 -55.29 -31.42 7.74
C ILE A 914 -55.30 -31.85 6.25
N GLN A 915 -54.47 -31.27 5.42
CA GLN A 915 -54.32 -31.67 4.01
C GLN A 915 -53.67 -33.03 3.85
N SER A 916 -52.59 -33.36 4.59
CA SER A 916 -51.93 -34.66 4.56
C SER A 916 -52.85 -35.75 5.07
N ASN A 917 -53.66 -35.50 6.11
CA ASN A 917 -54.67 -36.44 6.58
C ASN A 917 -55.79 -36.71 5.53
N ARG A 918 -56.23 -35.69 4.79
CA ARG A 918 -57.20 -35.84 3.68
C ARG A 918 -56.60 -36.60 2.49
N GLU A 919 -55.31 -36.39 2.20
CA GLU A 919 -54.61 -37.15 1.14
C GLU A 919 -54.44 -38.63 1.52
N ASN A 920 -54.13 -38.92 2.79
CA ASN A 920 -54.05 -40.29 3.28
C ASN A 920 -55.40 -40.98 3.29
N GLU A 921 -56.51 -40.32 3.70
CA GLU A 921 -57.87 -40.86 3.60
C GLU A 921 -58.30 -41.12 2.15
N ASN A 922 -57.94 -40.21 1.23
CA ASN A 922 -58.21 -40.41 -0.19
C ASN A 922 -57.35 -41.56 -0.81
N HIS A 923 -56.14 -41.75 -0.30
CA HIS A 923 -55.32 -42.87 -0.72
C HIS A 923 -55.84 -44.21 -0.20
N GLU A 924 -56.32 -44.27 1.04
CA GLU A 924 -56.97 -45.47 1.59
C GLU A 924 -58.28 -45.80 0.89
N LEU A 925 -59.07 -44.79 0.52
CA LEU A 925 -60.26 -44.97 -0.26
C LEU A 925 -59.99 -45.44 -1.70
N LYS A 926 -58.90 -44.98 -2.32
CA LYS A 926 -58.44 -45.45 -3.64
C LYS A 926 -57.96 -46.91 -3.62
N VAL A 927 -57.18 -47.29 -2.61
CA VAL A 927 -56.70 -48.63 -2.40
C VAL A 927 -57.84 -49.61 -2.10
N LYS A 928 -58.86 -49.15 -1.34
CA LYS A 928 -60.08 -49.94 -1.07
C LYS A 928 -60.91 -50.22 -2.36
N LYS A 929 -61.06 -49.20 -3.21
CA LYS A 929 -61.72 -49.30 -4.52
C LYS A 929 -60.97 -50.17 -5.51
N GLU A 930 -59.62 -50.12 -5.52
CA GLU A 930 -58.79 -51.02 -6.34
C GLU A 930 -58.86 -52.48 -5.86
N LYS A 931 -58.90 -52.73 -4.55
CA LYS A 931 -59.11 -54.05 -4.00
C LYS A 931 -60.52 -54.60 -4.34
N GLU A 932 -61.56 -53.82 -4.23
CA GLU A 932 -62.92 -54.21 -4.65
C GLU A 932 -63.04 -54.49 -6.16
N ASN A 933 -62.43 -53.66 -7.00
CA ASN A 933 -62.36 -53.92 -8.47
C ASN A 933 -61.57 -55.20 -8.80
N THR A 934 -60.50 -55.45 -8.06
CA THR A 934 -59.69 -56.68 -8.25
C THR A 934 -60.49 -57.92 -7.84
N ILE A 935 -61.25 -57.89 -6.72
CA ILE A 935 -62.10 -58.94 -6.24
C ILE A 935 -63.24 -59.21 -7.24
N ASN A 936 -63.88 -58.20 -7.75
CA ASN A 936 -64.92 -58.30 -8.79
C ASN A 936 -64.39 -58.82 -10.09
N SER A 937 -63.16 -58.46 -10.51
CA SER A 937 -62.49 -59.03 -11.73
C SER A 937 -62.13 -60.52 -11.56
N ILE A 938 -61.80 -60.99 -10.36
CA ILE A 938 -61.56 -62.40 -10.02
C ILE A 938 -62.90 -63.19 -9.97
N PHE A 939 -63.92 -62.60 -9.45
CA PHE A 939 -65.29 -63.19 -9.45
C PHE A 939 -65.84 -63.37 -10.86
N ASP A 940 -65.69 -62.40 -11.77
CA ASP A 940 -66.10 -62.50 -13.18
C ASP A 940 -65.27 -63.56 -13.95
N ARG A 941 -64.06 -63.84 -13.56
CA ARG A 941 -63.22 -64.90 -14.15
C ARG A 941 -63.58 -66.35 -13.68
N ILE A 942 -64.12 -66.48 -12.52
CA ILE A 942 -64.43 -67.78 -11.91
C ILE A 942 -65.85 -68.28 -12.30
N PHE A 943 -66.80 -67.39 -12.62
CA PHE A 943 -68.21 -67.68 -12.87
C PHE A 943 -68.74 -67.40 -14.30
N LYS A 944 -67.90 -67.40 -15.33
CA LYS A 944 -68.41 -67.46 -16.70
C LYS A 944 -68.40 -68.91 -17.14
N PRO A 945 -69.60 -69.40 -17.55
CA PRO A 945 -69.65 -70.78 -18.13
C PRO A 945 -68.98 -70.79 -19.50
N GLU A 946 -68.24 -71.78 -19.72
CA GLU A 946 -67.77 -72.22 -21.05
C GLU A 946 -68.95 -72.54 -21.95
N ASP A 947 -69.15 -71.79 -23.04
CA ASP A 947 -69.99 -72.21 -24.13
C ASP A 947 -69.09 -72.53 -25.34
N SER A 948 -69.16 -73.82 -25.62
CA SER A 948 -68.62 -74.44 -26.82
C SER A 948 -69.33 -74.04 -28.11
N ASN A 949 -68.59 -73.71 -29.10
CA ASN A 949 -68.75 -74.25 -30.51
C ASN A 949 -68.03 -73.38 -31.55
N ALA A 950 -67.01 -73.93 -32.12
CA ALA A 950 -66.93 -74.56 -33.40
C ALA A 950 -67.10 -73.64 -34.65
N ARG A 951 -66.10 -73.70 -35.46
CA ARG A 951 -66.08 -73.51 -36.91
C ARG A 951 -66.18 -72.14 -37.55
N LYS A 952 -65.17 -71.55 -38.02
CA LYS A 952 -64.51 -71.74 -39.38
C LYS A 952 -63.31 -70.96 -39.50
#